data_634f36cd03c95ee84a0b21fb931823a9
#
_entry.id   634f36cd03c95ee84a0b21fb931823a9
#
_cell.length_a   1.000
_cell.length_b   1.000
_cell.length_c   1.000
_cell.angle_alpha   90.00
_cell.angle_beta   90.00
_cell.angle_gamma   90.00
#
_symmetry.space_group_name_H-M   'P 1'
#
loop_
_entity.id
_entity.type
_entity.pdbx_description
1 polymer ?
#
loop_
_entity_poly.entity_id
_entity_poly.type
_entity_poly.pdbx_seq_one_letter_code
_entity_poly.pdbx_strand_id
1 'polypeptide(L)'
;MRHILASAILMALTVAGRAQQSEPAVGVTFYSPSIVRVQKTWNDTIPAKQSFSVTMEPGDVKDTTWTDGNATFTASSLLMVRVEGSYVEFLDGNGNLLLREGECSTLPCPDISDAPANQTFMLQGNEPIYGLGILQEGRMDLRGTDRRMIQGNTDDYCNIIQSIKGYGLFWDNCSPTTFTSDDASFTFRSEHGGMVDYYFIYGKTSLRADANADGVIAGIRRLTGTVPMQPLWSYGFMQSRERYKSSSELLDVLRKYRETGVPVDCIIQDWQYWGNNYLWNAMEFNDEGFRNPERWISQIHGMNAKLMISIWSSFGPQTKQYAELKPKGLLLDFQTWPQSGLNDWPPRMDYPSGVRPYDPFSKEARDIYWNHLTRLFNLDIDGWWMDSTEPDHHDFKESDLDLPTGMGPLRQVRNAYPLLAVGGVYDNQRAAGSDKRVLILTRSAFAGQQRYGSNTWSGDVQSNWESLRAQIPAGLNFALTGNPNFNSDLGGFFASAYNENYGDESATRNPLYQELYARWMQYGIFCPMMRSHGTEVPRELYHYGQAGEPVYDALLGAVKMRYALLPYIYALAHEVSASNGTFQRALMMDFKADENVWDINDEFMFGRSLLVAPVVNAQYTPERAVPFSRSGLDGAVDFTAEKDFSLYLPAGTRWYDWNTGTRYEGGSEVTVSTTLATVPLFVRAGSIIPIGPDVQYSTEKPWDDLEIRIYAGANATFTLYEDGGDGYDYEKGAFSTIDFNWDDHSRTLRIAARKGSFPGMLKSRQFRVTVISGPSASSRSVKTAQDDSDQPQDGKAQLQDGNTSSQRTVEYDGRSIFVKL
;
A
#
# COMPACT_ATOMS: atom_id res chain seq x y z
N MET A 1 31.02 46.75 52.39
CA MET A 1 30.09 47.50 53.23
C MET A 1 28.81 47.69 52.44
N ARG A 2 27.70 47.40 53.01
CA ARG A 2 26.28 47.56 52.64
C ARG A 2 25.66 46.32 51.98
N HIS A 3 25.09 45.49 52.74
CA HIS A 3 23.74 45.08 53.10
C HIS A 3 22.84 44.70 51.88
N ILE A 4 22.68 43.39 51.81
CA ILE A 4 21.69 42.67 51.08
C ILE A 4 20.43 42.50 51.98
N LEU A 5 19.32 43.08 51.60
CA LEU A 5 18.00 42.71 52.13
C LEU A 5 17.37 41.63 51.28
N ALA A 6 17.24 40.50 51.88
CA ALA A 6 16.43 39.40 51.28
C ALA A 6 14.95 39.60 51.66
N SER A 7 14.12 39.86 50.68
CA SER A 7 12.64 39.81 50.83
C SER A 7 12.19 38.38 50.48
N ALA A 8 11.80 37.61 51.46
CA ALA A 8 11.14 36.33 51.29
C ALA A 8 9.66 36.60 50.88
N ILE A 9 9.33 36.32 49.63
CA ILE A 9 7.95 36.23 49.17
C ILE A 9 7.42 34.82 49.51
N LEU A 10 6.56 34.76 50.49
CA LEU A 10 5.79 33.56 50.85
C LEU A 10 4.75 33.32 49.75
N MET A 11 5.02 32.45 48.79
CA MET A 11 4.02 31.94 47.89
C MET A 11 3.15 30.93 48.67
N ALA A 12 1.95 31.34 48.99
CA ALA A 12 0.92 30.43 49.39
C ALA A 12 0.53 29.55 48.19
N LEU A 13 1.00 28.35 48.16
CA LEU A 13 0.49 27.30 47.29
C LEU A 13 -0.92 26.98 47.78
N THR A 14 -1.93 27.57 47.17
CA THR A 14 -3.28 27.03 47.19
C THR A 14 -3.22 25.69 46.42
N VAL A 15 -3.23 24.59 47.16
CA VAL A 15 -3.57 23.29 46.63
C VAL A 15 -5.01 23.40 46.15
N ALA A 16 -5.17 23.72 44.86
CA ALA A 16 -6.42 23.50 44.15
C ALA A 16 -6.70 22.00 44.27
N GLY A 17 -7.73 21.66 45.02
CA GLY A 17 -8.17 20.27 45.12
C GLY A 17 -8.32 19.70 43.71
N ARG A 18 -7.63 18.59 43.43
CA ARG A 18 -7.98 17.74 42.30
C ARG A 18 -9.48 17.45 42.46
N ALA A 19 -10.30 18.04 41.60
CA ALA A 19 -11.65 17.54 41.42
C ALA A 19 -11.48 16.06 41.12
N GLN A 20 -12.03 15.21 41.93
CA GLN A 20 -12.07 13.77 41.70
C GLN A 20 -12.85 13.61 40.41
N GLN A 21 -12.18 13.34 39.29
CA GLN A 21 -12.85 13.04 38.04
C GLN A 21 -13.75 11.83 38.30
N SER A 22 -15.04 11.98 38.10
CA SER A 22 -15.97 10.84 38.14
C SER A 22 -15.48 9.77 37.16
N GLU A 23 -15.62 8.52 37.54
CA GLU A 23 -15.32 7.41 36.60
C GLU A 23 -16.19 7.58 35.36
N PRO A 24 -15.64 7.34 34.14
CA PRO A 24 -16.43 7.45 32.92
C PRO A 24 -17.48 6.32 32.86
N ALA A 25 -18.62 6.61 32.25
CA ALA A 25 -19.57 5.59 31.83
C ALA A 25 -18.94 4.75 30.70
N VAL A 26 -19.00 3.42 30.82
CA VAL A 26 -18.41 2.47 29.85
C VAL A 26 -19.53 1.75 29.10
N GLY A 27 -19.50 1.82 27.77
CA GLY A 27 -20.38 1.06 26.87
C GLY A 27 -19.60 0.00 26.11
N VAL A 28 -20.15 -1.21 26.07
CA VAL A 28 -19.61 -2.34 25.30
C VAL A 28 -20.68 -2.84 24.35
N THR A 29 -20.39 -2.85 23.03
CA THR A 29 -21.33 -3.28 22.00
C THR A 29 -20.65 -4.27 21.03
N PHE A 30 -21.16 -5.49 20.93
CA PHE A 30 -20.69 -6.46 19.96
C PHE A 30 -21.27 -6.15 18.57
N TYR A 31 -20.40 -6.00 17.58
CA TYR A 31 -20.74 -5.91 16.15
C TYR A 31 -20.78 -7.29 15.50
N SER A 32 -19.94 -8.21 15.98
CA SER A 32 -19.92 -9.62 15.59
C SER A 32 -19.32 -10.43 16.75
N PRO A 33 -19.33 -11.78 16.72
CA PRO A 33 -18.68 -12.57 17.77
C PRO A 33 -17.19 -12.27 17.99
N SER A 34 -16.51 -11.61 17.06
CA SER A 34 -15.07 -11.27 17.13
C SER A 34 -14.79 -9.77 17.07
N ILE A 35 -15.81 -8.91 17.00
CA ILE A 35 -15.65 -7.45 16.92
C ILE A 35 -16.51 -6.79 17.98
N VAL A 36 -15.89 -6.00 18.83
CA VAL A 36 -16.57 -5.26 19.89
C VAL A 36 -16.16 -3.80 19.88
N ARG A 37 -17.13 -2.89 20.02
CA ARG A 37 -16.91 -1.45 20.24
C ARG A 37 -16.91 -1.15 21.72
N VAL A 38 -15.94 -0.36 22.17
CA VAL A 38 -15.89 0.21 23.53
C VAL A 38 -15.95 1.72 23.43
N GLN A 39 -16.85 2.29 24.21
CA GLN A 39 -17.02 3.74 24.31
C GLN A 39 -16.96 4.16 25.79
N LYS A 40 -16.25 5.25 26.08
CA LYS A 40 -16.19 5.84 27.41
C LYS A 40 -16.45 7.33 27.35
N THR A 41 -17.31 7.78 28.21
CA THR A 41 -17.67 9.21 28.31
C THR A 41 -17.76 9.63 29.76
N TRP A 42 -17.46 10.89 30.02
CA TRP A 42 -17.65 11.54 31.32
C TRP A 42 -19.00 12.27 31.42
N ASN A 43 -19.85 12.10 30.37
CA ASN A 43 -21.26 12.51 30.39
C ASN A 43 -22.11 11.41 31.03
N ASP A 44 -23.31 11.76 31.52
CA ASP A 44 -24.27 10.81 32.11
C ASP A 44 -24.73 9.72 31.12
N THR A 45 -24.65 9.99 29.81
CA THR A 45 -25.04 9.05 28.76
C THR A 45 -24.02 9.07 27.63
N ILE A 46 -23.78 7.90 27.02
CA ILE A 46 -22.90 7.78 25.85
C ILE A 46 -23.60 8.44 24.66
N PRO A 47 -23.02 9.50 24.06
CA PRO A 47 -23.61 10.15 22.91
C PRO A 47 -23.58 9.25 21.68
N ALA A 48 -24.59 9.35 20.83
CA ALA A 48 -24.56 8.72 19.52
C ALA A 48 -23.45 9.39 18.68
N LYS A 49 -22.49 8.60 18.21
CA LYS A 49 -21.41 9.04 17.33
C LYS A 49 -21.44 8.24 16.04
N GLN A 50 -21.55 8.95 14.93
CA GLN A 50 -21.40 8.36 13.60
C GLN A 50 -19.91 8.30 13.23
N SER A 51 -19.43 7.12 12.81
CA SER A 51 -18.08 6.95 12.28
C SER A 51 -18.04 7.28 10.79
N PHE A 52 -16.95 7.90 10.33
CA PHE A 52 -16.68 8.03 8.88
C PHE A 52 -16.22 6.73 8.26
N SER A 53 -15.53 5.91 9.04
CA SER A 53 -14.87 4.68 8.58
C SER A 53 -15.78 3.46 8.63
N VAL A 54 -16.61 3.33 9.68
CA VAL A 54 -17.41 2.14 9.95
C VAL A 54 -18.71 2.18 9.12
N THR A 55 -18.93 1.11 8.36
CA THR A 55 -20.13 0.89 7.54
C THR A 55 -21.02 -0.24 8.05
N MET A 56 -20.48 -1.06 8.97
CA MET A 56 -21.21 -2.17 9.58
C MET A 56 -22.11 -1.66 10.71
N GLU A 57 -23.36 -2.09 10.71
CA GLU A 57 -24.25 -1.90 11.85
C GLU A 57 -24.01 -3.00 12.90
N PRO A 58 -24.27 -2.72 14.20
CA PRO A 58 -24.22 -3.75 15.23
C PRO A 58 -25.10 -4.94 14.85
N GLY A 59 -24.54 -6.15 14.89
CA GLY A 59 -25.25 -7.38 14.57
C GLY A 59 -26.10 -7.87 15.75
N ASP A 60 -27.08 -8.76 15.45
CA ASP A 60 -27.78 -9.53 16.48
C ASP A 60 -26.84 -10.65 16.96
N VAL A 61 -25.90 -10.28 17.84
CA VAL A 61 -24.90 -11.20 18.43
C VAL A 61 -25.51 -11.84 19.64
N LYS A 62 -25.54 -13.17 19.67
CA LYS A 62 -25.87 -13.91 20.93
C LYS A 62 -24.72 -13.71 21.90
N ASP A 63 -24.92 -12.85 22.87
CA ASP A 63 -24.02 -12.62 23.99
C ASP A 63 -24.68 -13.02 25.30
N THR A 64 -23.84 -13.21 26.30
CA THR A 64 -24.29 -13.50 27.69
C THR A 64 -23.57 -12.52 28.61
N THR A 65 -24.35 -11.80 29.41
CA THR A 65 -23.80 -10.86 30.39
C THR A 65 -24.06 -11.38 31.80
N TRP A 66 -23.03 -11.32 32.66
CA TRP A 66 -23.14 -11.66 34.12
C TRP A 66 -22.19 -10.78 34.92
N THR A 67 -22.41 -10.77 36.23
CA THR A 67 -21.54 -10.02 37.16
C THR A 67 -20.85 -11.00 38.08
N ASP A 68 -19.56 -10.80 38.36
CA ASP A 68 -18.80 -11.53 39.39
C ASP A 68 -17.97 -10.51 40.19
N GLY A 69 -18.27 -10.38 41.49
CA GLY A 69 -17.73 -9.32 42.31
C GLY A 69 -18.11 -7.93 41.82
N ASN A 70 -17.10 -7.09 41.52
CA ASN A 70 -17.26 -5.74 40.96
C ASN A 70 -17.13 -5.71 39.45
N ALA A 71 -16.87 -6.84 38.79
CA ALA A 71 -16.67 -6.93 37.37
C ALA A 71 -17.93 -7.38 36.63
N THR A 72 -18.22 -6.76 35.49
CA THR A 72 -19.23 -7.22 34.55
C THR A 72 -18.54 -7.91 33.36
N PHE A 73 -19.01 -9.07 33.00
CA PHE A 73 -18.56 -9.86 31.87
C PHE A 73 -19.62 -9.86 30.77
N THR A 74 -19.22 -9.67 29.55
CA THR A 74 -20.06 -9.87 28.36
C THR A 74 -19.31 -10.78 27.38
N ALA A 75 -19.88 -11.94 27.05
CA ALA A 75 -19.21 -12.92 26.18
C ALA A 75 -20.04 -13.31 24.96
N SER A 76 -19.38 -13.31 23.81
CA SER A 76 -19.83 -13.96 22.57
C SER A 76 -19.32 -15.40 22.47
N SER A 77 -19.50 -16.05 21.33
CA SER A 77 -18.94 -17.39 21.08
C SER A 77 -17.41 -17.43 20.91
N LEU A 78 -16.74 -16.26 20.69
CA LEU A 78 -15.31 -16.18 20.39
C LEU A 78 -14.53 -15.30 21.36
N LEU A 79 -15.17 -14.29 21.93
CA LEU A 79 -14.53 -13.22 22.69
C LEU A 79 -15.32 -12.94 23.98
N MET A 80 -14.60 -12.68 25.05
CA MET A 80 -15.16 -12.22 26.32
C MET A 80 -14.58 -10.85 26.66
N VAL A 81 -15.41 -9.95 27.13
CA VAL A 81 -15.06 -8.61 27.61
C VAL A 81 -15.38 -8.53 29.09
N ARG A 82 -14.39 -8.14 29.91
CA ARG A 82 -14.52 -7.89 31.34
C ARG A 82 -14.40 -6.38 31.58
N VAL A 83 -15.36 -5.82 32.27
CA VAL A 83 -15.36 -4.41 32.69
C VAL A 83 -15.34 -4.37 34.22
N GLU A 84 -14.34 -3.66 34.77
CA GLU A 84 -14.24 -3.41 36.23
C GLU A 84 -13.92 -1.92 36.44
N GLY A 85 -14.88 -1.19 37.01
CA GLY A 85 -14.81 0.28 37.04
C GLY A 85 -14.75 0.86 35.64
N SER A 86 -13.68 1.61 35.34
CA SER A 86 -13.43 2.17 34.03
C SER A 86 -12.52 1.32 33.16
N TYR A 87 -12.02 0.18 33.64
CA TYR A 87 -11.06 -0.65 32.90
C TYR A 87 -11.74 -1.76 32.12
N VAL A 88 -11.26 -2.01 30.91
CA VAL A 88 -11.75 -3.09 30.04
C VAL A 88 -10.61 -4.06 29.73
N GLU A 89 -10.92 -5.35 29.80
CA GLU A 89 -10.06 -6.46 29.44
C GLU A 89 -10.75 -7.32 28.36
N PHE A 90 -9.93 -7.76 27.38
CA PHE A 90 -10.37 -8.66 26.32
C PHE A 90 -9.74 -10.03 26.53
N LEU A 91 -10.57 -11.07 26.58
CA LEU A 91 -10.15 -12.43 26.79
C LEU A 91 -10.65 -13.32 25.63
N ASP A 92 -9.89 -14.36 25.32
CA ASP A 92 -10.35 -15.37 24.37
C ASP A 92 -11.46 -16.25 24.98
N GLY A 93 -12.04 -17.14 24.17
CA GLY A 93 -13.10 -18.05 24.64
C GLY A 93 -12.66 -19.07 25.74
N ASN A 94 -11.36 -19.15 26.03
CA ASN A 94 -10.82 -19.98 27.12
C ASN A 94 -10.48 -19.15 28.38
N GLY A 95 -10.71 -17.83 28.34
CA GLY A 95 -10.39 -16.93 29.46
C GLY A 95 -8.94 -16.43 29.47
N ASN A 96 -8.15 -16.66 28.40
CA ASN A 96 -6.80 -16.12 28.32
C ASN A 96 -6.86 -14.63 27.95
N LEU A 97 -6.08 -13.81 28.66
CA LEU A 97 -6.01 -12.37 28.41
C LEU A 97 -5.34 -12.08 27.05
N LEU A 98 -6.03 -11.32 26.19
CA LEU A 98 -5.54 -10.83 24.91
C LEU A 98 -4.97 -9.42 25.05
N LEU A 99 -5.75 -8.51 25.62
CA LEU A 99 -5.37 -7.10 25.81
C LEU A 99 -6.10 -6.56 27.05
N ARG A 100 -5.46 -5.68 27.79
CA ARG A 100 -6.12 -4.89 28.86
C ARG A 100 -5.81 -3.42 28.69
N GLU A 101 -6.74 -2.62 29.14
CA GLU A 101 -6.54 -1.17 29.22
C GLU A 101 -5.66 -0.80 30.41
N GLY A 102 -4.95 0.32 30.24
CA GLY A 102 -4.33 1.09 31.31
C GLY A 102 -5.14 2.36 31.60
N GLU A 103 -4.45 3.45 31.90
CA GLU A 103 -5.08 4.73 32.20
C GLU A 103 -5.88 5.29 31.02
N CYS A 104 -7.01 5.91 31.33
CA CYS A 104 -7.75 6.74 30.41
C CYS A 104 -8.03 8.10 31.05
N SER A 105 -8.06 9.16 30.25
CA SER A 105 -8.43 10.48 30.72
C SER A 105 -8.99 11.35 29.62
N THR A 106 -9.79 12.36 30.03
CA THR A 106 -9.96 13.58 29.24
C THR A 106 -9.30 14.70 29.99
N LEU A 107 -8.78 15.69 29.24
CA LEU A 107 -8.33 16.92 29.88
C LEU A 107 -9.57 17.79 30.20
N PRO A 108 -9.54 18.54 31.30
CA PRO A 108 -10.62 19.49 31.60
C PRO A 108 -10.79 20.47 30.45
N CYS A 109 -11.98 20.52 29.88
CA CYS A 109 -12.36 21.46 28.82
C CYS A 109 -13.74 22.02 29.18
N PRO A 110 -14.03 23.33 28.91
CA PRO A 110 -15.33 23.90 29.16
C PRO A 110 -16.47 23.21 28.39
N ASP A 111 -16.18 22.75 27.17
CA ASP A 111 -17.07 21.89 26.39
C ASP A 111 -16.46 20.51 26.31
N ILE A 112 -17.14 19.52 26.84
CA ILE A 112 -16.66 18.13 26.91
C ILE A 112 -16.58 17.51 25.50
N SER A 113 -17.35 18.00 24.52
CA SER A 113 -17.29 17.55 23.13
C SER A 113 -15.98 17.90 22.46
N ASP A 114 -15.31 18.94 22.97
CA ASP A 114 -14.02 19.42 22.47
C ASP A 114 -12.82 18.88 23.25
N ALA A 115 -13.07 18.13 24.36
CA ALA A 115 -12.00 17.64 25.19
C ALA A 115 -11.14 16.59 24.45
N PRO A 116 -9.80 16.65 24.62
CA PRO A 116 -8.91 15.58 24.19
C PRO A 116 -9.29 14.26 24.87
N ALA A 117 -9.19 13.16 24.14
CA ALA A 117 -9.43 11.82 24.66
C ALA A 117 -8.18 10.95 24.54
N ASN A 118 -7.83 10.22 25.61
CA ASN A 118 -6.73 9.27 25.54
C ASN A 118 -7.10 7.94 26.19
N GLN A 119 -6.44 6.87 25.75
CA GLN A 119 -6.50 5.54 26.32
C GLN A 119 -5.16 4.85 26.12
N THR A 120 -4.63 4.33 27.23
CA THR A 120 -3.45 3.46 27.23
C THR A 120 -3.88 2.01 27.18
N PHE A 121 -3.10 1.17 26.52
CA PHE A 121 -3.28 -0.28 26.44
C PHE A 121 -1.98 -0.98 26.82
N MET A 122 -2.07 -2.08 27.57
CA MET A 122 -0.93 -2.77 28.16
C MET A 122 -0.53 -3.97 27.33
N LEU A 123 0.68 -3.97 26.79
CA LEU A 123 1.29 -5.10 26.07
C LEU A 123 1.72 -6.19 27.05
N GLN A 124 1.89 -7.42 26.56
CA GLN A 124 2.24 -8.56 27.37
C GLN A 124 3.49 -9.27 26.82
N GLY A 125 4.56 -9.27 27.62
CA GLY A 125 5.82 -9.89 27.22
C GLY A 125 6.46 -9.21 26.01
N ASN A 126 7.17 -10.00 25.17
CA ASN A 126 7.73 -9.49 23.92
C ASN A 126 6.66 -9.51 22.81
N GLU A 127 5.74 -8.55 22.83
CA GLU A 127 4.59 -8.46 21.93
C GLU A 127 4.78 -7.32 20.92
N PRO A 128 5.29 -7.56 19.71
CA PRO A 128 5.37 -6.55 18.68
C PRO A 128 3.98 -6.15 18.18
N ILE A 129 3.86 -4.88 17.78
CA ILE A 129 2.66 -4.28 17.21
C ILE A 129 2.98 -3.62 15.88
N TYR A 130 2.01 -3.61 14.96
CA TYR A 130 2.17 -3.22 13.57
C TYR A 130 0.99 -2.36 13.12
N GLY A 131 1.13 -1.63 11.99
CA GLY A 131 0.03 -0.90 11.39
C GLY A 131 0.27 0.61 11.30
N LEU A 132 -0.69 1.42 11.74
CA LEU A 132 -0.77 2.88 11.73
C LEU A 132 -0.76 3.52 10.33
N GLY A 133 -0.46 2.81 9.25
CA GLY A 133 -0.49 3.33 7.89
C GLY A 133 0.88 3.35 7.20
N ILE A 134 1.12 4.37 6.39
CA ILE A 134 2.38 4.58 5.66
C ILE A 134 3.29 5.45 6.53
N LEU A 135 4.33 4.86 7.12
CA LEU A 135 5.34 5.54 7.93
C LEU A 135 6.71 5.34 7.31
N GLN A 136 7.46 6.42 7.08
CA GLN A 136 8.80 6.37 6.48
C GLN A 136 9.91 6.08 7.50
N GLU A 137 9.64 5.22 8.50
CA GLU A 137 10.56 4.93 9.60
C GLU A 137 11.48 3.72 9.35
N GLY A 138 11.22 2.96 8.28
CA GLY A 138 12.07 1.83 7.91
C GLY A 138 12.01 0.63 8.86
N ARG A 139 10.94 0.46 9.66
CA ARG A 139 10.77 -0.63 10.63
C ARG A 139 9.39 -1.26 10.59
N MET A 140 9.28 -2.52 11.01
CA MET A 140 8.03 -3.23 11.14
C MET A 140 7.39 -3.05 12.52
N ASP A 141 8.12 -3.36 13.58
CA ASP A 141 7.63 -3.24 14.95
C ASP A 141 7.50 -1.77 15.37
N LEU A 142 6.30 -1.37 15.78
CA LEU A 142 5.97 0.00 16.15
C LEU A 142 6.20 0.32 17.64
N ARG A 143 6.74 -0.61 18.45
CA ARG A 143 7.15 -0.29 19.82
C ARG A 143 8.27 0.76 19.82
N GLY A 144 8.22 1.73 20.71
CA GLY A 144 9.14 2.88 20.73
C GLY A 144 8.74 3.99 19.74
N THR A 145 7.51 4.00 19.22
CA THR A 145 6.98 5.10 18.41
C THR A 145 6.52 6.26 19.30
N ASP A 146 6.82 7.49 18.88
CA ASP A 146 6.23 8.72 19.40
C ASP A 146 5.93 9.65 18.22
N ARG A 147 4.65 9.72 17.82
CA ARG A 147 4.22 10.41 16.60
C ARG A 147 2.91 11.15 16.80
N ARG A 148 2.88 12.42 16.39
CA ARG A 148 1.63 13.13 16.12
C ARG A 148 1.15 12.78 14.72
N MET A 149 0.08 12.03 14.65
CA MET A 149 -0.54 11.54 13.41
C MET A 149 -1.48 12.60 12.84
N ILE A 150 -1.05 13.26 11.80
CA ILE A 150 -1.80 14.20 10.98
C ILE A 150 -1.41 13.97 9.53
N GLN A 151 -2.39 13.79 8.64
CA GLN A 151 -2.14 13.49 7.24
C GLN A 151 -1.21 14.50 6.59
N GLY A 152 -0.19 14.04 5.90
CA GLY A 152 0.82 14.84 5.23
C GLY A 152 1.38 14.15 3.99
N ASN A 153 2.19 14.86 3.21
CA ASN A 153 2.95 14.24 2.12
C ASN A 153 4.00 13.30 2.72
N THR A 154 4.09 12.06 2.26
CA THR A 154 4.94 10.95 2.71
C THR A 154 4.51 10.23 4.00
N ASP A 155 3.55 10.75 4.74
CA ASP A 155 3.04 10.11 5.96
C ASP A 155 1.50 10.01 5.92
N ASP A 156 0.96 8.78 5.90
CA ASP A 156 -0.48 8.51 5.90
C ASP A 156 -0.87 7.71 7.13
N TYR A 157 -1.81 8.22 7.88
CA TYR A 157 -2.19 7.64 9.16
C TYR A 157 -3.56 6.97 9.11
N CYS A 158 -3.57 5.68 9.40
CA CYS A 158 -4.77 4.90 9.67
C CYS A 158 -4.73 4.45 11.13
N ASN A 159 -5.56 4.97 11.98
CA ASN A 159 -5.57 4.71 13.43
C ASN A 159 -5.89 3.25 13.79
N ILE A 160 -5.19 2.30 13.17
CA ILE A 160 -5.36 0.85 13.33
C ILE A 160 -4.01 0.22 13.65
N ILE A 161 -3.96 -0.57 14.70
CA ILE A 161 -2.83 -1.45 15.02
C ILE A 161 -3.25 -2.92 15.02
N GLN A 162 -2.29 -3.79 14.78
CA GLN A 162 -2.41 -5.23 14.98
C GLN A 162 -1.30 -5.74 15.90
N SER A 163 -1.61 -6.71 16.73
CA SER A 163 -0.65 -7.45 17.56
C SER A 163 -0.31 -8.79 16.92
N ILE A 164 0.94 -9.24 17.14
CA ILE A 164 1.38 -10.61 16.83
C ILE A 164 0.45 -11.67 17.47
N LYS A 165 -0.26 -11.37 18.54
CA LYS A 165 -1.22 -12.27 19.16
C LYS A 165 -2.47 -12.55 18.32
N GLY A 166 -2.69 -11.77 17.23
CA GLY A 166 -3.81 -11.95 16.33
C GLY A 166 -5.06 -11.19 16.78
N TYR A 167 -4.90 -10.04 17.37
CA TYR A 167 -5.95 -9.04 17.54
C TYR A 167 -5.55 -7.72 16.88
N GLY A 168 -6.53 -6.90 16.56
CA GLY A 168 -6.36 -5.53 16.13
C GLY A 168 -7.18 -4.57 16.96
N LEU A 169 -6.78 -3.30 16.94
CA LEU A 169 -7.50 -2.21 17.58
C LEU A 169 -7.64 -1.08 16.58
N PHE A 170 -8.87 -0.63 16.33
CA PHE A 170 -9.18 0.56 15.54
C PHE A 170 -9.64 1.66 16.49
N TRP A 171 -8.85 2.73 16.59
CA TRP A 171 -9.15 3.95 17.32
C TRP A 171 -9.98 4.88 16.43
N ASP A 172 -11.30 4.94 16.67
CA ASP A 172 -12.27 5.66 15.83
C ASP A 172 -12.33 7.15 16.17
N ASN A 173 -11.28 7.86 15.82
CA ASN A 173 -11.17 9.31 15.96
C ASN A 173 -10.43 9.92 14.77
N CYS A 174 -10.98 10.98 14.17
CA CYS A 174 -10.45 11.63 12.97
C CYS A 174 -9.66 12.93 13.26
N SER A 175 -9.53 13.29 14.53
CA SER A 175 -8.70 14.41 14.97
C SER A 175 -7.21 14.05 14.86
N PRO A 176 -6.28 15.02 14.73
CA PRO A 176 -4.88 14.77 14.96
C PRO A 176 -4.70 14.00 16.27
N THR A 177 -3.94 12.92 16.20
CA THR A 177 -3.82 11.96 17.30
C THR A 177 -2.35 11.67 17.56
N THR A 178 -1.88 11.81 18.79
CA THR A 178 -0.55 11.35 19.16
C THR A 178 -0.60 9.87 19.54
N PHE A 179 0.23 9.07 18.90
CA PHE A 179 0.48 7.70 19.25
C PHE A 179 1.84 7.59 19.92
N THR A 180 1.88 6.99 21.10
CA THR A 180 3.12 6.68 21.82
C THR A 180 3.13 5.22 22.21
N SER A 181 4.28 4.58 22.20
CA SER A 181 4.45 3.20 22.58
C SER A 181 5.84 2.92 23.17
N ASP A 182 5.92 1.95 24.03
CA ASP A 182 7.12 1.36 24.59
C ASP A 182 7.03 -0.18 24.64
N ASP A 183 7.92 -0.86 25.34
CA ASP A 183 7.90 -2.31 25.47
C ASP A 183 6.70 -2.84 26.29
N ALA A 184 6.03 -2.00 27.05
CA ALA A 184 4.98 -2.40 28.01
C ALA A 184 3.58 -1.91 27.61
N SER A 185 3.50 -0.86 26.78
CA SER A 185 2.23 -0.19 26.51
C SER A 185 2.22 0.60 25.19
N PHE A 186 1.01 0.93 24.75
CA PHE A 186 0.81 1.96 23.73
C PHE A 186 -0.39 2.84 24.11
N THR A 187 -0.37 4.10 23.63
CA THR A 187 -1.40 5.09 23.95
C THR A 187 -1.83 5.84 22.70
N PHE A 188 -3.14 5.94 22.50
CA PHE A 188 -3.74 6.93 21.59
C PHE A 188 -4.22 8.14 22.37
N ARG A 189 -3.84 9.32 21.89
CA ARG A 189 -4.27 10.62 22.45
C ARG A 189 -4.72 11.53 21.32
N SER A 190 -6.03 11.66 21.14
CA SER A 190 -6.64 12.57 20.16
C SER A 190 -6.83 13.96 20.74
N GLU A 191 -6.60 14.99 19.90
CA GLU A 191 -6.69 16.40 20.31
C GLU A 191 -8.15 16.84 20.52
N HIS A 192 -9.11 16.14 19.93
CA HIS A 192 -10.53 16.46 19.96
C HIS A 192 -11.38 15.17 20.00
N GLY A 193 -12.61 15.25 20.52
CA GLY A 193 -13.57 14.13 20.41
C GLY A 193 -14.34 13.80 21.65
N GLY A 194 -14.00 14.33 22.83
CA GLY A 194 -14.79 14.28 24.06
C GLY A 194 -15.08 12.90 24.66
N MET A 195 -14.73 11.83 23.96
CA MET A 195 -14.97 10.44 24.39
C MET A 195 -13.88 9.52 23.84
N VAL A 196 -13.61 8.46 24.56
CA VAL A 196 -12.84 7.30 24.07
C VAL A 196 -13.78 6.44 23.24
N ASP A 197 -13.35 6.09 22.04
CA ASP A 197 -14.14 5.28 21.10
C ASP A 197 -13.22 4.42 20.23
N TYR A 198 -13.29 3.11 20.41
CA TYR A 198 -12.46 2.19 19.64
C TYR A 198 -13.13 0.84 19.44
N TYR A 199 -12.62 0.10 18.43
CA TYR A 199 -13.05 -1.26 18.14
C TYR A 199 -11.90 -2.23 18.43
N PHE A 200 -12.20 -3.28 19.21
CA PHE A 200 -11.32 -4.43 19.36
C PHE A 200 -11.75 -5.51 18.37
N ILE A 201 -10.79 -6.05 17.61
CA ILE A 201 -11.02 -7.01 16.53
C ILE A 201 -10.20 -8.26 16.80
N TYR A 202 -10.85 -9.38 17.11
CA TYR A 202 -10.17 -10.64 17.34
C TYR A 202 -10.06 -11.44 16.03
N GLY A 203 -8.84 -11.73 15.59
CA GLY A 203 -8.55 -12.39 14.31
C GLY A 203 -8.88 -13.89 14.24
N LYS A 204 -9.61 -14.42 15.23
CA LYS A 204 -10.08 -15.79 15.24
C LYS A 204 -11.40 -15.91 14.48
N THR A 205 -11.51 -16.93 13.68
CA THR A 205 -12.76 -17.30 13.01
C THR A 205 -13.15 -18.73 13.38
N SER A 206 -14.42 -19.09 13.19
CA SER A 206 -14.87 -20.48 13.40
C SER A 206 -14.19 -21.50 12.47
N LEU A 207 -13.53 -21.05 11.39
CA LEU A 207 -12.89 -21.89 10.40
C LEU A 207 -11.38 -22.07 10.62
N ARG A 208 -10.75 -21.28 11.53
CA ARG A 208 -9.30 -21.33 11.81
C ARG A 208 -9.04 -21.63 13.28
N ALA A 209 -8.08 -22.52 13.52
CA ALA A 209 -7.70 -22.92 14.90
C ALA A 209 -7.12 -21.74 15.68
N ASP A 210 -6.30 -20.88 15.00
CA ASP A 210 -5.57 -19.79 15.64
C ASP A 210 -6.01 -18.41 15.14
N ALA A 211 -5.96 -17.42 16.04
CA ALA A 211 -6.09 -16.01 15.70
C ALA A 211 -4.82 -15.51 14.97
N ASN A 212 -5.01 -14.77 13.90
CA ASN A 212 -3.91 -14.29 13.06
C ASN A 212 -4.25 -12.97 12.36
N ALA A 213 -3.25 -12.37 11.71
CA ALA A 213 -3.38 -11.09 11.01
C ALA A 213 -4.41 -11.11 9.87
N ASP A 214 -4.54 -12.21 9.11
CA ASP A 214 -5.58 -12.32 8.08
C ASP A 214 -6.99 -12.23 8.66
N GLY A 215 -7.22 -12.85 9.82
CA GLY A 215 -8.50 -12.76 10.52
C GLY A 215 -8.79 -11.34 11.01
N VAL A 216 -7.75 -10.60 11.44
CA VAL A 216 -7.88 -9.18 11.82
C VAL A 216 -8.20 -8.33 10.59
N ILE A 217 -7.47 -8.49 9.48
CA ILE A 217 -7.75 -7.78 8.21
C ILE A 217 -9.19 -8.04 7.74
N ALA A 218 -9.64 -9.29 7.80
CA ALA A 218 -11.02 -9.64 7.45
C ALA A 218 -12.04 -8.95 8.38
N GLY A 219 -11.72 -8.84 9.67
CA GLY A 219 -12.54 -8.11 10.65
C GLY A 219 -12.56 -6.60 10.37
N ILE A 220 -11.42 -5.99 10.07
CA ILE A 220 -11.33 -4.57 9.68
C ILE A 220 -12.20 -4.30 8.46
N ARG A 221 -12.06 -5.10 7.37
CA ARG A 221 -12.82 -4.90 6.14
C ARG A 221 -14.30 -5.20 6.30
N ARG A 222 -14.67 -6.16 7.16
CA ARG A 222 -16.06 -6.38 7.52
C ARG A 222 -16.67 -5.17 8.24
N LEU A 223 -15.89 -4.53 9.11
CA LEU A 223 -16.30 -3.34 9.85
C LEU A 223 -16.38 -2.09 8.97
N THR A 224 -15.40 -1.90 8.07
CA THR A 224 -15.18 -0.64 7.35
C THR A 224 -15.44 -0.72 5.85
N GLY A 225 -15.83 -1.87 5.31
CA GLY A 225 -16.11 -2.11 3.90
C GLY A 225 -15.06 -2.96 3.20
N THR A 226 -15.52 -3.77 2.24
CA THR A 226 -14.69 -4.68 1.43
C THR A 226 -13.95 -3.95 0.32
N VAL A 227 -12.94 -4.59 -0.27
CA VAL A 227 -12.12 -4.05 -1.36
C VAL A 227 -12.75 -4.45 -2.71
N PRO A 228 -13.15 -3.54 -3.60
CA PRO A 228 -13.57 -3.88 -4.95
C PRO A 228 -12.37 -4.28 -5.82
N MET A 229 -12.60 -5.09 -6.86
CA MET A 229 -11.56 -5.39 -7.83
C MET A 229 -11.24 -4.17 -8.70
N GLN A 230 -9.95 -3.90 -8.88
CA GLN A 230 -9.46 -2.95 -9.87
C GLN A 230 -9.47 -3.59 -11.28
N PRO A 231 -9.42 -2.81 -12.38
CA PRO A 231 -9.37 -3.37 -13.73
C PRO A 231 -8.03 -4.09 -13.98
N LEU A 232 -8.05 -5.12 -14.84
CA LEU A 232 -6.87 -5.95 -15.14
C LEU A 232 -5.65 -5.13 -15.57
N TRP A 233 -5.86 -4.10 -16.39
CA TRP A 233 -4.78 -3.24 -16.90
C TRP A 233 -4.05 -2.46 -15.79
N SER A 234 -4.70 -2.22 -14.65
CA SER A 234 -4.07 -1.52 -13.51
C SER A 234 -2.95 -2.33 -12.85
N TYR A 235 -2.92 -3.64 -13.08
CA TYR A 235 -1.87 -4.54 -12.60
C TYR A 235 -0.71 -4.69 -13.60
N GLY A 236 -0.77 -4.08 -14.79
CA GLY A 236 0.36 -3.94 -15.71
C GLY A 236 1.35 -2.86 -15.27
N PHE A 237 2.21 -2.42 -16.19
CA PHE A 237 3.16 -1.34 -15.96
C PHE A 237 2.54 0.00 -16.38
N MET A 238 2.79 1.05 -15.56
CA MET A 238 2.35 2.42 -15.81
C MET A 238 3.55 3.34 -15.93
N GLN A 239 3.60 4.11 -17.02
CA GLN A 239 4.62 5.14 -17.23
C GLN A 239 4.08 6.50 -16.88
N SER A 240 4.83 7.23 -16.06
CA SER A 240 4.52 8.58 -15.60
C SER A 240 5.78 9.43 -15.49
N ARG A 241 5.60 10.74 -15.47
CA ARG A 241 6.65 11.74 -15.23
C ARG A 241 6.00 13.00 -14.66
N GLU A 242 6.66 13.69 -13.80
CA GLU A 242 6.36 15.08 -13.45
C GLU A 242 7.22 15.99 -14.38
N ARG A 243 6.67 16.55 -15.45
CA ARG A 243 5.42 16.20 -16.16
C ARG A 243 5.64 16.20 -17.67
N TYR A 244 4.80 15.54 -18.39
CA TYR A 244 4.75 15.71 -19.86
C TYR A 244 4.11 17.07 -20.18
N LYS A 245 4.74 17.83 -21.09
CA LYS A 245 4.37 19.20 -21.39
C LYS A 245 3.44 19.33 -22.60
N SER A 246 3.18 18.21 -23.28
CA SER A 246 2.26 18.18 -24.42
C SER A 246 1.73 16.77 -24.68
N SER A 247 0.58 16.70 -25.36
CA SER A 247 0.01 15.46 -25.85
C SER A 247 0.91 14.74 -26.85
N SER A 248 1.73 15.48 -27.63
CA SER A 248 2.68 14.85 -28.55
C SER A 248 3.78 14.11 -27.78
N GLU A 249 4.28 14.65 -26.68
CA GLU A 249 5.27 13.99 -25.82
C GLU A 249 4.74 12.67 -25.25
N LEU A 250 3.50 12.65 -24.70
CA LEU A 250 2.83 11.43 -24.27
C LEU A 250 2.77 10.37 -25.38
N LEU A 251 2.35 10.78 -26.59
CA LEU A 251 2.22 9.87 -27.73
C LEU A 251 3.58 9.35 -28.20
N ASP A 252 4.64 10.17 -28.15
CA ASP A 252 5.99 9.78 -28.55
C ASP A 252 6.58 8.74 -27.56
N VAL A 253 6.35 8.90 -26.27
CA VAL A 253 6.73 7.90 -25.25
C VAL A 253 6.05 6.55 -25.54
N LEU A 254 4.73 6.54 -25.75
CA LEU A 254 4.00 5.30 -26.05
C LEU A 254 4.45 4.64 -27.34
N ARG A 255 4.66 5.43 -28.44
CA ARG A 255 5.19 4.90 -29.70
C ARG A 255 6.55 4.25 -29.49
N LYS A 256 7.44 4.94 -28.75
CA LYS A 256 8.77 4.43 -28.46
C LYS A 256 8.72 3.11 -27.70
N TYR A 257 7.84 2.99 -26.70
CA TYR A 257 7.67 1.75 -25.95
C TYR A 257 7.13 0.61 -26.84
N ARG A 258 6.14 0.88 -27.70
CA ARG A 258 5.63 -0.11 -28.67
C ARG A 258 6.69 -0.54 -29.67
N GLU A 259 7.50 0.40 -30.19
CA GLU A 259 8.61 0.14 -31.13
C GLU A 259 9.73 -0.69 -30.51
N THR A 260 10.05 -0.45 -29.24
CA THR A 260 11.13 -1.16 -28.54
C THR A 260 10.66 -2.42 -27.79
N GLY A 261 9.37 -2.73 -27.85
CA GLY A 261 8.79 -3.91 -27.19
C GLY A 261 8.76 -3.84 -25.66
N VAL A 262 8.75 -2.63 -25.09
CA VAL A 262 8.56 -2.41 -23.65
C VAL A 262 7.08 -2.51 -23.33
N PRO A 263 6.64 -3.46 -22.50
CA PRO A 263 5.24 -3.56 -22.11
C PRO A 263 4.79 -2.35 -21.31
N VAL A 264 3.58 -1.83 -21.62
CA VAL A 264 2.95 -0.74 -20.88
C VAL A 264 1.44 -0.75 -21.09
N ASP A 265 0.66 -0.63 -20.01
CA ASP A 265 -0.81 -0.55 -20.06
C ASP A 265 -1.33 0.88 -19.92
N CYS A 266 -0.64 1.74 -19.19
CA CYS A 266 -1.12 3.08 -18.89
C CYS A 266 -0.01 4.12 -19.01
N ILE A 267 -0.37 5.27 -19.60
CA ILE A 267 0.43 6.49 -19.48
C ILE A 267 -0.32 7.50 -18.63
N ILE A 268 0.42 8.26 -17.83
CA ILE A 268 -0.18 9.16 -16.84
C ILE A 268 0.19 10.61 -17.19
N GLN A 269 -0.84 11.47 -17.34
CA GLN A 269 -0.65 12.90 -17.45
C GLN A 269 -0.77 13.55 -16.07
N ASP A 270 0.28 14.21 -15.67
CA ASP A 270 0.37 14.99 -14.44
C ASP A 270 -0.21 16.41 -14.63
N TRP A 271 0.03 17.30 -13.66
CA TRP A 271 -0.54 18.64 -13.53
C TRP A 271 -0.25 19.59 -14.69
N GLN A 272 -0.84 20.78 -14.66
CA GLN A 272 -0.69 21.94 -15.56
C GLN A 272 -1.22 21.77 -17.00
N TYR A 273 -1.90 20.67 -17.35
CA TYR A 273 -2.64 20.58 -18.62
C TYR A 273 -3.78 21.61 -18.71
N TRP A 274 -4.16 22.17 -17.57
CA TRP A 274 -5.15 23.24 -17.42
C TRP A 274 -4.61 24.65 -17.69
N GLY A 275 -3.30 24.84 -17.91
CA GLY A 275 -2.65 26.11 -18.13
C GLY A 275 -1.86 26.62 -16.92
N ASN A 276 -2.19 27.80 -16.41
CA ASN A 276 -1.42 28.43 -15.33
C ASN A 276 -1.97 28.10 -13.93
N ASN A 277 -1.25 28.53 -12.88
CA ASN A 277 -1.57 28.26 -11.49
C ASN A 277 -2.87 28.91 -10.99
N TYR A 278 -3.34 30.00 -11.62
CA TYR A 278 -4.67 30.56 -11.30
C TYR A 278 -5.82 29.70 -11.81
N LEU A 279 -5.54 28.81 -12.79
CA LEU A 279 -6.45 27.80 -13.31
C LEU A 279 -6.19 26.42 -12.69
N TRP A 280 -5.51 26.35 -11.56
CA TRP A 280 -5.15 25.10 -10.90
C TRP A 280 -6.34 24.16 -10.77
N ASN A 281 -6.18 22.94 -11.29
CA ASN A 281 -7.23 21.91 -11.30
C ASN A 281 -8.53 22.33 -11.99
N ALA A 282 -8.48 23.12 -13.07
CA ALA A 282 -9.68 23.54 -13.81
C ALA A 282 -10.47 22.36 -14.41
N MET A 283 -9.89 21.14 -14.48
CA MET A 283 -10.47 19.96 -15.12
C MET A 283 -10.83 20.23 -16.59
N GLU A 284 -10.01 21.02 -17.25
CA GLU A 284 -10.15 21.42 -18.66
C GLU A 284 -8.76 21.46 -19.29
N PHE A 285 -8.64 21.07 -20.58
CA PHE A 285 -7.38 21.17 -21.32
C PHE A 285 -7.24 22.57 -21.91
N ASN A 286 -6.79 23.53 -21.11
CA ASN A 286 -6.62 24.93 -21.48
C ASN A 286 -5.21 25.24 -22.00
N ASP A 287 -4.22 24.36 -21.72
CA ASP A 287 -2.86 24.52 -22.22
C ASP A 287 -2.77 24.19 -23.71
N GLU A 288 -1.93 24.97 -24.45
CA GLU A 288 -1.77 24.81 -25.91
C GLU A 288 -1.20 23.44 -26.30
N GLY A 289 -0.37 22.83 -25.44
CA GLY A 289 0.22 21.49 -25.67
C GLY A 289 -0.82 20.36 -25.67
N PHE A 290 -2.02 20.61 -25.16
CA PHE A 290 -3.07 19.59 -25.00
C PHE A 290 -4.35 19.88 -25.78
N ARG A 291 -4.27 20.67 -26.86
CA ARG A 291 -5.43 20.96 -27.72
C ARG A 291 -5.99 19.70 -28.39
N ASN A 292 -7.32 19.70 -28.64
CA ASN A 292 -8.06 18.60 -29.27
C ASN A 292 -7.96 17.27 -28.48
N PRO A 293 -8.36 17.25 -27.20
CA PRO A 293 -8.17 16.10 -26.32
C PRO A 293 -8.80 14.81 -26.87
N GLU A 294 -9.96 14.85 -27.52
CA GLU A 294 -10.61 13.67 -28.10
C GLU A 294 -9.68 12.94 -29.10
N ARG A 295 -8.92 13.71 -29.87
CA ARG A 295 -8.03 13.13 -30.89
C ARG A 295 -6.86 12.39 -30.27
N TRP A 296 -6.10 13.02 -29.38
CA TRP A 296 -4.90 12.39 -28.84
C TRP A 296 -5.23 11.30 -27.80
N ILE A 297 -6.34 11.41 -27.05
CA ILE A 297 -6.85 10.34 -26.18
C ILE A 297 -7.22 9.11 -27.01
N SER A 298 -7.96 9.31 -28.13
CA SER A 298 -8.26 8.22 -29.08
C SER A 298 -6.99 7.59 -29.66
N GLN A 299 -5.90 8.33 -29.86
CA GLN A 299 -4.63 7.78 -30.32
C GLN A 299 -3.94 6.94 -29.23
N ILE A 300 -4.02 7.34 -27.95
CA ILE A 300 -3.54 6.52 -26.81
C ILE A 300 -4.30 5.19 -26.79
N HIS A 301 -5.64 5.23 -26.82
CA HIS A 301 -6.47 4.03 -26.86
C HIS A 301 -6.20 3.17 -28.11
N GLY A 302 -5.95 3.81 -29.26
CA GLY A 302 -5.58 3.13 -30.51
C GLY A 302 -4.23 2.39 -30.44
N MET A 303 -3.36 2.74 -29.50
CA MET A 303 -2.13 2.00 -29.16
C MET A 303 -2.33 0.98 -28.05
N ASN A 304 -3.57 0.65 -27.71
CA ASN A 304 -3.93 -0.27 -26.61
C ASN A 304 -3.29 0.15 -25.27
N ALA A 305 -3.32 1.43 -24.96
CA ALA A 305 -2.90 1.99 -23.69
C ALA A 305 -4.05 2.78 -23.06
N LYS A 306 -4.04 2.89 -21.77
CA LYS A 306 -4.97 3.65 -20.93
C LYS A 306 -4.40 5.01 -20.57
N LEU A 307 -5.27 5.97 -20.24
CA LEU A 307 -4.88 7.29 -19.76
C LEU A 307 -5.40 7.53 -18.35
N MET A 308 -4.49 7.75 -17.42
CA MET A 308 -4.79 8.31 -16.11
C MET A 308 -4.41 9.80 -16.11
N ILE A 309 -5.18 10.63 -15.41
CA ILE A 309 -4.91 12.07 -15.35
C ILE A 309 -4.92 12.57 -13.90
N SER A 310 -4.00 13.51 -13.62
CA SER A 310 -3.91 14.17 -12.32
C SER A 310 -5.11 15.09 -12.10
N ILE A 311 -5.75 14.94 -10.96
CA ILE A 311 -6.78 15.84 -10.41
C ILE A 311 -6.45 16.13 -8.95
N TRP A 312 -6.77 17.33 -8.49
CA TRP A 312 -6.37 17.79 -7.16
C TRP A 312 -7.57 18.06 -6.26
N SER A 313 -7.34 18.08 -4.97
CA SER A 313 -8.39 18.47 -4.00
C SER A 313 -8.51 19.98 -3.79
N SER A 314 -7.80 20.77 -4.60
CA SER A 314 -7.77 22.24 -4.49
C SER A 314 -8.01 22.90 -5.84
N PHE A 315 -8.47 24.17 -5.79
CA PHE A 315 -8.84 24.93 -6.99
C PHE A 315 -8.23 26.33 -7.02
N GLY A 316 -7.77 26.73 -8.19
CA GLY A 316 -7.25 28.07 -8.47
C GLY A 316 -8.37 29.10 -8.56
N PRO A 317 -8.10 30.38 -8.23
CA PRO A 317 -9.13 31.41 -8.09
C PRO A 317 -9.84 31.81 -9.41
N GLN A 318 -9.31 31.38 -10.58
CA GLN A 318 -9.95 31.65 -11.88
C GLN A 318 -10.74 30.45 -12.41
N THR A 319 -10.83 29.35 -11.65
CA THR A 319 -11.59 28.17 -12.04
C THR A 319 -13.08 28.35 -11.83
N LYS A 320 -13.88 27.64 -12.60
CA LYS A 320 -15.35 27.59 -12.44
C LYS A 320 -15.76 26.97 -11.11
N GLN A 321 -14.99 25.96 -10.68
CA GLN A 321 -15.14 25.28 -9.39
C GLN A 321 -14.98 26.26 -8.22
N TYR A 322 -13.92 27.06 -8.24
CA TYR A 322 -13.70 28.08 -7.20
C TYR A 322 -14.83 29.11 -7.15
N ALA A 323 -15.25 29.60 -8.32
CA ALA A 323 -16.35 30.56 -8.43
C ALA A 323 -17.68 30.00 -7.91
N GLU A 324 -17.91 28.70 -8.00
CA GLU A 324 -19.13 28.04 -7.49
C GLU A 324 -19.01 27.70 -5.99
N LEU A 325 -17.87 27.23 -5.51
CA LEU A 325 -17.65 26.79 -4.13
C LEU A 325 -17.52 27.97 -3.14
N LYS A 326 -16.79 29.03 -3.53
CA LYS A 326 -16.48 30.15 -2.63
C LYS A 326 -17.70 30.86 -2.04
N PRO A 327 -18.73 31.24 -2.84
CA PRO A 327 -19.90 31.93 -2.30
C PRO A 327 -20.72 31.09 -1.32
N LYS A 328 -20.54 29.76 -1.36
CA LYS A 328 -21.22 28.77 -0.50
C LYS A 328 -20.44 28.47 0.77
N GLY A 329 -19.22 29.03 0.94
CA GLY A 329 -18.34 28.72 2.07
C GLY A 329 -17.77 27.28 2.02
N LEU A 330 -17.60 26.69 0.84
CA LEU A 330 -17.17 25.31 0.61
C LEU A 330 -15.69 25.19 0.22
N LEU A 331 -14.88 26.22 0.50
CA LEU A 331 -13.44 26.23 0.41
C LEU A 331 -12.82 26.41 1.78
N LEU A 332 -11.75 25.70 2.07
CA LEU A 332 -10.94 25.84 3.29
C LEU A 332 -9.93 26.98 3.08
N ASP A 333 -9.92 27.97 3.98
CA ASP A 333 -9.12 29.20 3.82
C ASP A 333 -7.71 29.08 4.39
N PHE A 334 -6.92 28.14 3.85
CA PHE A 334 -5.49 28.05 4.08
C PHE A 334 -4.73 27.87 2.76
N GLN A 335 -3.42 28.13 2.80
CA GLN A 335 -2.59 27.99 1.60
C GLN A 335 -2.23 26.52 1.34
N THR A 336 -2.32 26.15 0.07
CA THR A 336 -1.91 24.83 -0.43
C THR A 336 -1.06 25.01 -1.69
N TRP A 337 -0.60 23.91 -2.27
CA TRP A 337 0.12 23.92 -3.52
C TRP A 337 -0.78 24.34 -4.70
N PRO A 338 -0.30 25.17 -5.68
CA PRO A 338 0.99 25.88 -5.68
C PRO A 338 0.94 27.17 -4.84
N GLN A 339 2.09 27.55 -4.30
CA GLN A 339 2.19 28.75 -3.45
C GLN A 339 2.24 30.05 -4.25
N SER A 340 2.83 30.03 -5.46
CA SER A 340 2.96 31.18 -6.35
C SER A 340 1.94 31.16 -7.49
N GLY A 341 1.65 32.35 -8.01
CA GLY A 341 0.80 32.54 -9.17
C GLY A 341 1.53 32.22 -10.49
N LEU A 342 0.77 32.26 -11.61
CA LEU A 342 1.24 31.92 -12.96
C LEU A 342 1.94 30.54 -13.01
N ASN A 343 3.11 30.47 -13.61
CA ASN A 343 3.90 29.24 -13.78
C ASN A 343 5.24 29.34 -13.03
N ASP A 344 5.29 30.11 -11.93
CA ASP A 344 6.53 30.33 -11.20
C ASP A 344 7.06 29.01 -10.60
N TRP A 345 8.32 28.72 -10.90
CA TRP A 345 9.08 27.66 -10.27
C TRP A 345 10.53 28.13 -10.00
N PRO A 346 11.08 28.00 -8.81
CA PRO A 346 10.43 27.45 -7.58
C PRO A 346 9.29 28.37 -7.08
N PRO A 347 8.35 27.82 -6.31
CA PRO A 347 7.24 28.59 -5.73
C PRO A 347 7.72 29.78 -4.89
N ARG A 348 7.02 30.89 -4.98
CA ARG A 348 7.33 32.13 -4.24
C ARG A 348 6.19 32.48 -3.32
N MET A 349 6.51 32.64 -2.03
CA MET A 349 5.51 32.99 -0.99
C MET A 349 5.05 34.46 -1.06
N ASP A 350 5.91 35.31 -1.62
CA ASP A 350 5.60 36.74 -1.84
C ASP A 350 4.61 36.98 -2.99
N TYR A 351 4.25 35.94 -3.75
CA TYR A 351 3.31 36.03 -4.87
C TYR A 351 2.32 34.86 -4.84
N PRO A 352 1.32 34.88 -3.95
CA PRO A 352 0.45 33.75 -3.71
C PRO A 352 -0.46 33.46 -4.91
N SER A 353 -0.68 32.19 -5.21
CA SER A 353 -1.56 31.74 -6.27
C SER A 353 -3.06 31.94 -5.94
N GLY A 354 -3.43 31.91 -4.69
CA GLY A 354 -4.81 31.96 -4.20
C GLY A 354 -5.54 30.61 -4.29
N VAL A 355 -4.83 29.52 -4.58
CA VAL A 355 -5.40 28.15 -4.59
C VAL A 355 -5.89 27.77 -3.20
N ARG A 356 -7.08 27.16 -3.12
CA ARG A 356 -7.68 26.70 -1.86
C ARG A 356 -8.22 25.27 -2.00
N PRO A 357 -8.08 24.43 -0.98
CA PRO A 357 -8.72 23.12 -0.94
C PRO A 357 -10.26 23.29 -0.83
N TYR A 358 -11.00 22.34 -1.40
CA TYR A 358 -12.43 22.28 -1.17
C TYR A 358 -12.74 21.52 0.13
N ASP A 359 -13.95 21.69 0.67
CA ASP A 359 -14.43 20.98 1.86
C ASP A 359 -15.12 19.66 1.49
N PRO A 360 -14.45 18.48 1.53
CA PRO A 360 -15.07 17.20 1.19
C PRO A 360 -16.03 16.70 2.26
N PHE A 361 -16.09 17.33 3.45
CA PHE A 361 -17.05 16.99 4.48
C PHE A 361 -18.46 17.45 4.12
N SER A 362 -18.58 18.41 3.20
CA SER A 362 -19.84 18.78 2.57
C SER A 362 -20.18 17.86 1.40
N LYS A 363 -21.36 17.20 1.45
CA LYS A 363 -21.85 16.43 0.29
C LYS A 363 -22.02 17.32 -0.95
N GLU A 364 -22.54 18.56 -0.76
CA GLU A 364 -22.72 19.52 -1.85
C GLU A 364 -21.38 19.82 -2.54
N ALA A 365 -20.30 19.98 -1.78
CA ALA A 365 -18.96 20.22 -2.34
C ALA A 365 -18.44 19.02 -3.14
N ARG A 366 -18.66 17.78 -2.66
CA ARG A 366 -18.31 16.58 -3.42
C ARG A 366 -19.12 16.45 -4.72
N ASP A 367 -20.40 16.79 -4.70
CA ASP A 367 -21.26 16.77 -5.88
C ASP A 367 -20.83 17.84 -6.91
N ILE A 368 -20.47 19.05 -6.47
CA ILE A 368 -19.90 20.11 -7.32
C ILE A 368 -18.58 19.63 -7.94
N TYR A 369 -17.69 19.03 -7.14
CA TYR A 369 -16.43 18.47 -7.64
C TYR A 369 -16.67 17.48 -8.78
N TRP A 370 -17.55 16.50 -8.56
CA TRP A 370 -17.89 15.51 -9.57
C TRP A 370 -18.54 16.11 -10.81
N ASN A 371 -19.48 17.03 -10.65
CA ASN A 371 -20.13 17.70 -11.78
C ASN A 371 -19.14 18.36 -12.73
N HIS A 372 -18.07 18.95 -12.20
CA HIS A 372 -16.99 19.50 -13.02
C HIS A 372 -16.08 18.41 -13.59
N LEU A 373 -15.81 17.36 -12.85
CA LEU A 373 -14.97 16.23 -13.28
C LEU A 373 -15.62 15.46 -14.46
N THR A 374 -16.93 15.48 -14.60
CA THR A 374 -17.66 14.85 -15.73
C THR A 374 -17.16 15.30 -17.10
N ARG A 375 -16.53 16.47 -17.22
CA ARG A 375 -15.91 16.93 -18.49
C ARG A 375 -14.78 16.00 -18.91
N LEU A 376 -13.89 15.67 -17.99
CA LEU A 376 -12.80 14.73 -18.23
C LEU A 376 -13.32 13.30 -18.37
N PHE A 377 -14.28 12.91 -17.53
CA PHE A 377 -14.94 11.61 -17.61
C PHE A 377 -15.56 11.35 -18.99
N ASN A 378 -16.25 12.33 -19.58
CA ASN A 378 -16.87 12.23 -20.90
C ASN A 378 -15.85 12.22 -22.05
N LEU A 379 -14.58 12.54 -21.82
CA LEU A 379 -13.48 12.38 -22.76
C LEU A 379 -12.87 10.97 -22.72
N ASP A 380 -13.51 10.04 -22.01
CA ASP A 380 -13.08 8.63 -21.90
C ASP A 380 -11.77 8.39 -21.14
N ILE A 381 -11.42 9.28 -20.18
CA ILE A 381 -10.32 9.07 -19.25
C ILE A 381 -10.54 7.76 -18.47
N ASP A 382 -9.47 6.98 -18.24
CA ASP A 382 -9.56 5.65 -17.67
C ASP A 382 -9.30 5.58 -16.16
N GLY A 383 -8.59 6.54 -15.59
CA GLY A 383 -8.27 6.58 -14.16
C GLY A 383 -7.97 7.98 -13.64
N TRP A 384 -8.09 8.15 -12.34
CA TRP A 384 -7.87 9.41 -11.63
C TRP A 384 -6.65 9.32 -10.73
N TRP A 385 -5.73 10.27 -10.88
CA TRP A 385 -4.67 10.48 -9.91
C TRP A 385 -5.06 11.67 -9.03
N MET A 386 -5.59 11.37 -7.85
CA MET A 386 -6.03 12.35 -6.85
C MET A 386 -4.85 12.75 -5.97
N ASP A 387 -4.14 13.78 -6.40
CA ASP A 387 -3.01 14.33 -5.67
C ASP A 387 -3.44 15.31 -4.57
N SER A 388 -2.58 15.51 -3.56
CA SER A 388 -2.81 16.44 -2.44
C SER A 388 -4.14 16.21 -1.70
N THR A 389 -4.44 14.96 -1.40
CA THR A 389 -5.68 14.57 -0.71
C THR A 389 -5.58 14.56 0.81
N GLU A 390 -4.48 14.91 1.40
CA GLU A 390 -4.32 15.16 2.85
C GLU A 390 -5.07 16.38 3.41
N PRO A 391 -5.31 17.56 2.73
CA PRO A 391 -4.62 18.23 1.64
C PRO A 391 -3.31 18.89 2.09
N ASP A 392 -2.37 19.13 1.14
CA ASP A 392 -1.15 19.90 1.41
C ASP A 392 -1.47 21.20 2.13
N HIS A 393 -0.74 21.49 3.20
CA HIS A 393 -0.97 22.61 4.06
C HIS A 393 0.33 23.41 4.23
N HIS A 394 0.52 24.39 3.35
CA HIS A 394 1.68 25.29 3.41
C HIS A 394 1.45 26.37 4.46
N ASP A 395 2.53 26.82 5.10
CA ASP A 395 2.45 27.79 6.20
C ASP A 395 1.50 27.37 7.33
N PHE A 396 1.51 26.06 7.64
CA PHE A 396 0.63 25.48 8.65
C PHE A 396 0.64 26.29 9.94
N LYS A 397 -0.57 26.71 10.38
CA LYS A 397 -0.80 27.33 11.68
C LYS A 397 -1.79 26.47 12.45
N GLU A 398 -1.54 26.27 13.72
CA GLU A 398 -2.46 25.50 14.58
C GLU A 398 -3.90 26.07 14.54
N SER A 399 -4.06 27.40 14.37
CA SER A 399 -5.38 28.02 14.21
C SER A 399 -6.13 27.62 12.94
N ASP A 400 -5.44 27.13 11.91
CA ASP A 400 -6.08 26.69 10.66
C ASP A 400 -6.89 25.41 10.89
N LEU A 401 -6.55 24.61 11.91
CA LEU A 401 -7.34 23.47 12.34
C LEU A 401 -8.70 23.84 12.93
N ASP A 402 -8.90 25.10 13.33
CA ASP A 402 -10.17 25.57 13.88
C ASP A 402 -11.11 26.13 12.79
N LEU A 403 -10.71 26.08 11.50
CA LEU A 403 -11.55 26.45 10.38
C LEU A 403 -12.81 25.59 10.32
N PRO A 404 -13.98 26.16 10.01
CA PRO A 404 -15.22 25.42 9.90
C PRO A 404 -15.23 24.53 8.66
N THR A 405 -15.80 23.34 8.80
CA THR A 405 -16.11 22.41 7.70
C THR A 405 -17.60 22.06 7.74
N GLY A 406 -18.06 21.30 6.76
CA GLY A 406 -19.43 20.78 6.73
C GLY A 406 -19.82 19.88 7.92
N MET A 407 -18.81 19.42 8.71
CA MET A 407 -19.02 18.49 9.82
C MET A 407 -18.32 18.90 11.13
N GLY A 408 -18.11 20.18 11.35
CA GLY A 408 -17.44 20.73 12.54
C GLY A 408 -16.11 21.40 12.21
N PRO A 409 -15.31 21.77 13.21
CA PRO A 409 -13.98 22.34 12.96
C PRO A 409 -13.05 21.31 12.31
N LEU A 410 -12.15 21.79 11.45
CA LEU A 410 -11.21 20.94 10.73
C LEU A 410 -10.38 20.04 11.70
N ARG A 411 -10.05 20.54 12.90
CA ARG A 411 -9.38 19.77 13.97
C ARG A 411 -10.11 18.48 14.31
N GLN A 412 -11.43 18.48 14.28
CA GLN A 412 -12.24 17.29 14.60
C GLN A 412 -12.19 16.22 13.51
N VAL A 413 -11.99 16.60 12.25
CA VAL A 413 -12.22 15.73 11.09
C VAL A 413 -11.00 15.59 10.16
N ARG A 414 -9.92 16.32 10.43
CA ARG A 414 -8.75 16.50 9.54
C ARG A 414 -8.23 15.22 8.89
N ASN A 415 -8.06 14.14 9.67
CA ASN A 415 -7.47 12.91 9.16
C ASN A 415 -8.41 12.10 8.26
N ALA A 416 -9.73 12.38 8.30
CA ALA A 416 -10.69 11.74 7.40
C ALA A 416 -10.84 12.45 6.04
N TYR A 417 -10.11 13.54 5.79
CA TYR A 417 -10.18 14.28 4.53
C TYR A 417 -10.01 13.37 3.29
N PRO A 418 -8.95 12.51 3.20
CA PRO A 418 -8.76 11.65 2.03
C PRO A 418 -9.91 10.67 1.83
N LEU A 419 -10.44 10.11 2.91
CA LEU A 419 -11.56 9.17 2.85
C LEU A 419 -12.80 9.78 2.18
N LEU A 420 -13.12 11.04 2.51
CA LEU A 420 -14.29 11.74 1.96
C LEU A 420 -14.02 12.26 0.54
N ALA A 421 -12.82 12.74 0.25
CA ALA A 421 -12.42 13.21 -1.07
C ALA A 421 -12.45 12.08 -2.09
N VAL A 422 -11.78 10.95 -1.79
CA VAL A 422 -11.75 9.76 -2.64
C VAL A 422 -13.13 9.14 -2.77
N GLY A 423 -13.88 9.01 -1.65
CA GLY A 423 -15.23 8.49 -1.63
C GLY A 423 -16.18 9.31 -2.50
N GLY A 424 -16.04 10.64 -2.51
CA GLY A 424 -16.85 11.53 -3.34
C GLY A 424 -16.70 11.25 -4.85
N VAL A 425 -15.47 10.98 -5.32
CA VAL A 425 -15.21 10.61 -6.72
C VAL A 425 -15.72 9.21 -7.02
N TYR A 426 -15.40 8.24 -6.16
CA TYR A 426 -15.79 6.84 -6.34
C TYR A 426 -17.31 6.68 -6.42
N ASP A 427 -18.04 7.17 -5.42
CA ASP A 427 -19.49 6.99 -5.30
C ASP A 427 -20.23 7.66 -6.46
N ASN A 428 -19.82 8.87 -6.86
CA ASN A 428 -20.42 9.57 -7.97
C ASN A 428 -20.14 8.89 -9.32
N GLN A 429 -18.94 8.40 -9.58
CA GLN A 429 -18.63 7.65 -10.80
C GLN A 429 -19.43 6.34 -10.85
N ARG A 430 -19.55 5.62 -9.73
CA ARG A 430 -20.41 4.43 -9.63
C ARG A 430 -21.87 4.75 -9.93
N ALA A 431 -22.37 5.85 -9.40
CA ALA A 431 -23.75 6.31 -9.64
C ALA A 431 -24.00 6.75 -11.09
N ALA A 432 -22.97 7.21 -11.80
CA ALA A 432 -23.06 7.57 -13.22
C ALA A 432 -23.26 6.36 -14.15
N GLY A 433 -23.12 5.13 -13.64
CA GLY A 433 -23.35 3.89 -14.40
C GLY A 433 -22.26 3.57 -15.42
N SER A 434 -21.02 3.93 -15.13
CA SER A 434 -19.86 3.62 -15.97
C SER A 434 -19.62 2.11 -16.10
N ASP A 435 -19.32 1.64 -17.32
CA ASP A 435 -18.86 0.28 -17.59
C ASP A 435 -17.38 0.06 -17.21
N LYS A 436 -16.65 1.12 -16.82
CA LYS A 436 -15.27 1.05 -16.34
C LYS A 436 -15.24 0.94 -14.82
N ARG A 437 -14.39 0.05 -14.28
CA ARG A 437 -14.06 0.03 -12.85
C ARG A 437 -13.39 1.35 -12.48
N VAL A 438 -13.82 1.92 -11.37
CA VAL A 438 -13.17 3.14 -10.84
C VAL A 438 -11.77 2.79 -10.43
N LEU A 439 -10.77 3.46 -11.01
CA LEU A 439 -9.37 3.39 -10.59
C LEU A 439 -8.94 4.75 -10.09
N ILE A 440 -8.53 4.81 -8.83
CA ILE A 440 -8.01 6.00 -8.17
C ILE A 440 -6.62 5.69 -7.62
N LEU A 441 -5.65 6.52 -7.98
CA LEU A 441 -4.38 6.67 -7.31
C LEU A 441 -4.46 7.91 -6.43
N THR A 442 -4.13 7.82 -5.14
CA THR A 442 -4.24 8.95 -4.20
C THR A 442 -3.03 9.04 -3.28
N ARG A 443 -2.65 10.27 -2.88
CA ARG A 443 -1.47 10.49 -2.03
C ARG A 443 -1.73 10.21 -0.56
N SER A 444 -2.97 10.25 -0.11
CA SER A 444 -3.30 10.06 1.31
C SER A 444 -4.42 9.06 1.52
N ALA A 445 -4.44 8.47 2.72
CA ALA A 445 -5.43 7.47 3.10
C ALA A 445 -5.87 7.62 4.56
N PHE A 446 -7.08 7.13 4.84
CA PHE A 446 -7.58 6.93 6.19
C PHE A 446 -8.28 5.58 6.33
N ALA A 447 -8.50 5.13 7.58
CA ALA A 447 -9.15 3.86 7.88
C ALA A 447 -10.50 3.72 7.14
N GLY A 448 -10.69 2.61 6.42
CA GLY A 448 -11.90 2.34 5.64
C GLY A 448 -11.81 2.77 4.17
N GLN A 449 -10.74 3.44 3.73
CA GLN A 449 -10.63 3.91 2.34
C GLN A 449 -10.48 2.77 1.33
N GLN A 450 -10.04 1.59 1.74
CA GLN A 450 -9.96 0.41 0.88
C GLN A 450 -11.30 0.06 0.18
N ARG A 451 -12.45 0.46 0.74
CA ARG A 451 -13.78 0.21 0.14
C ARG A 451 -14.01 0.95 -1.17
N TYR A 452 -13.19 1.92 -1.48
CA TYR A 452 -13.20 2.67 -2.73
C TYR A 452 -12.19 2.13 -3.76
N GLY A 453 -11.49 1.02 -3.47
CA GLY A 453 -10.52 0.40 -4.36
C GLY A 453 -9.36 1.31 -4.74
N SER A 454 -9.12 2.39 -3.99
CA SER A 454 -8.01 3.30 -4.27
C SER A 454 -6.67 2.64 -3.99
N ASN A 455 -5.67 3.02 -4.79
CA ASN A 455 -4.27 2.75 -4.53
C ASN A 455 -3.63 3.99 -3.92
N THR A 456 -2.85 3.82 -2.85
CA THR A 456 -2.15 4.92 -2.19
C THR A 456 -0.66 4.80 -2.43
N TRP A 457 0.01 5.88 -2.86
CA TRP A 457 1.47 5.88 -2.95
C TRP A 457 2.09 6.61 -1.78
N SER A 458 3.36 6.34 -1.54
CA SER A 458 4.12 6.81 -0.38
C SER A 458 4.52 8.30 -0.42
N GLY A 459 3.95 9.09 -1.32
CA GLY A 459 4.25 10.52 -1.48
C GLY A 459 5.57 10.79 -2.22
N ASP A 460 6.05 12.04 -2.09
CA ASP A 460 7.19 12.58 -2.84
C ASP A 460 8.53 12.24 -2.15
N VAL A 461 8.90 10.96 -2.16
CA VAL A 461 10.09 10.46 -1.48
C VAL A 461 11.38 10.79 -2.23
N GLN A 462 12.48 10.90 -1.49
CA GLN A 462 13.81 11.13 -2.07
C GLN A 462 14.30 9.90 -2.84
N SER A 463 15.03 10.12 -3.93
CA SER A 463 15.73 9.06 -4.68
C SER A 463 17.00 8.68 -3.94
N ASN A 464 16.91 7.80 -2.94
CA ASN A 464 18.04 7.26 -2.21
C ASN A 464 17.73 5.88 -1.63
N TRP A 465 18.75 5.19 -1.18
CA TRP A 465 18.64 3.84 -0.62
C TRP A 465 17.85 3.79 0.69
N GLU A 466 17.94 4.82 1.53
CA GLU A 466 17.19 4.93 2.77
C GLU A 466 15.68 4.97 2.50
N SER A 467 15.27 5.80 1.53
CA SER A 467 13.88 5.86 1.10
C SER A 467 13.41 4.52 0.51
N LEU A 468 14.23 3.84 -0.32
CA LEU A 468 13.87 2.53 -0.86
C LEU A 468 13.65 1.50 0.26
N ARG A 469 14.56 1.43 1.25
CA ARG A 469 14.41 0.56 2.42
C ARG A 469 13.10 0.82 3.17
N ALA A 470 12.75 2.10 3.36
CA ALA A 470 11.55 2.48 4.10
C ALA A 470 10.24 2.10 3.39
N GLN A 471 10.24 1.93 2.04
CA GLN A 471 9.02 1.58 1.30
C GLN A 471 8.47 0.20 1.67
N ILE A 472 9.33 -0.74 2.01
CA ILE A 472 8.92 -2.11 2.30
C ILE A 472 8.08 -2.15 3.59
N PRO A 473 8.60 -1.76 4.77
CA PRO A 473 7.81 -1.77 6.00
C PRO A 473 6.63 -0.79 5.95
N ALA A 474 6.73 0.32 5.23
CA ALA A 474 5.61 1.24 5.03
C ALA A 474 4.43 0.56 4.31
N GLY A 475 4.68 -0.12 3.20
CA GLY A 475 3.65 -0.88 2.47
C GLY A 475 3.09 -2.05 3.28
N LEU A 476 3.93 -2.76 4.05
CA LEU A 476 3.51 -3.88 4.89
C LEU A 476 2.65 -3.42 6.07
N ASN A 477 3.04 -2.36 6.77
CA ASN A 477 2.24 -1.78 7.85
C ASN A 477 0.91 -1.21 7.32
N PHE A 478 0.93 -0.58 6.14
CA PHE A 478 -0.30 -0.12 5.49
C PHE A 478 -1.25 -1.28 5.14
N ALA A 479 -0.73 -2.39 4.61
CA ALA A 479 -1.53 -3.59 4.33
C ALA A 479 -2.19 -4.15 5.60
N LEU A 480 -1.51 -4.09 6.76
CA LEU A 480 -2.04 -4.54 8.05
C LEU A 480 -3.16 -3.63 8.59
N THR A 481 -3.32 -2.40 8.09
CA THR A 481 -4.50 -1.55 8.40
C THR A 481 -5.75 -1.89 7.58
N GLY A 482 -5.69 -2.93 6.73
CA GLY A 482 -6.79 -3.35 5.86
C GLY A 482 -6.72 -2.80 4.42
N ASN A 483 -5.77 -1.91 4.11
CA ASN A 483 -5.57 -1.30 2.79
C ASN A 483 -4.57 -2.12 1.95
N PRO A 484 -5.00 -2.88 0.94
CA PRO A 484 -4.11 -3.80 0.21
C PRO A 484 -3.35 -3.15 -0.94
N ASN A 485 -3.75 -1.96 -1.39
CA ASN A 485 -3.28 -1.32 -2.61
C ASN A 485 -2.29 -0.20 -2.28
N PHE A 486 -1.00 -0.51 -2.42
CA PHE A 486 0.12 0.37 -2.15
C PHE A 486 1.09 0.41 -3.33
N ASN A 487 1.75 1.55 -3.54
CA ASN A 487 2.95 1.66 -4.35
C ASN A 487 3.86 2.79 -3.86
N SER A 488 5.08 2.84 -4.37
CA SER A 488 5.95 4.02 -4.31
C SER A 488 6.28 4.51 -5.71
N ASP A 489 6.80 5.72 -5.82
CA ASP A 489 7.38 6.22 -7.05
C ASP A 489 8.67 5.45 -7.35
N LEU A 490 8.66 4.63 -8.43
CA LEU A 490 9.79 3.77 -8.73
C LEU A 490 10.98 4.62 -9.22
N GLY A 491 12.07 4.55 -8.46
CA GLY A 491 13.24 5.37 -8.61
C GLY A 491 13.31 6.58 -7.68
N GLY A 492 12.29 6.75 -6.81
CA GLY A 492 12.10 7.92 -5.96
C GLY A 492 11.58 9.14 -6.75
N PHE A 493 10.94 10.09 -6.08
CA PHE A 493 10.39 11.28 -6.74
C PHE A 493 11.49 12.30 -7.07
N PHE A 494 12.30 12.74 -6.09
CA PHE A 494 13.35 13.74 -6.26
C PHE A 494 14.69 13.09 -6.62
N ALA A 495 15.16 13.23 -7.88
CA ALA A 495 16.38 12.60 -8.36
C ALA A 495 17.47 13.58 -8.82
N SER A 496 17.27 14.89 -8.73
CA SER A 496 18.21 15.91 -9.24
C SER A 496 19.62 15.80 -8.65
N ALA A 497 19.77 15.28 -7.42
CA ALA A 497 21.06 15.08 -6.78
C ALA A 497 22.06 14.22 -7.59
N TYR A 498 21.54 13.39 -8.50
CA TYR A 498 22.35 12.54 -9.38
C TYR A 498 22.71 13.18 -10.73
N ASN A 499 22.18 14.36 -11.03
CA ASN A 499 22.57 15.13 -12.20
C ASN A 499 23.96 15.75 -12.01
N GLU A 500 24.72 15.91 -13.10
CA GLU A 500 26.01 16.63 -13.08
C GLU A 500 25.76 18.13 -12.87
N ASN A 501 24.69 18.67 -13.48
CA ASN A 501 24.23 20.03 -13.27
C ASN A 501 22.72 20.04 -13.06
N TYR A 502 22.22 21.09 -12.43
CA TYR A 502 20.79 21.25 -12.19
C TYR A 502 20.01 21.26 -13.54
N GLY A 503 19.06 20.35 -13.68
CA GLY A 503 18.15 20.27 -14.84
C GLY A 503 18.74 19.69 -16.13
N ASP A 504 19.93 19.05 -16.10
CA ASP A 504 20.58 18.50 -17.30
C ASP A 504 20.19 17.04 -17.63
N GLU A 505 19.37 16.40 -16.80
CA GLU A 505 18.89 15.02 -16.91
C GLU A 505 20.03 13.95 -17.01
N SER A 506 21.27 14.32 -16.65
CA SER A 506 22.44 13.43 -16.75
C SER A 506 22.42 12.25 -15.78
N ALA A 507 21.52 12.28 -14.77
CA ALA A 507 21.30 11.17 -13.83
C ALA A 507 20.97 9.84 -14.54
N THR A 508 20.33 9.88 -15.74
CA THR A 508 20.06 8.69 -16.54
C THR A 508 21.34 7.92 -16.96
N ARG A 509 22.49 8.60 -16.95
CA ARG A 509 23.82 8.04 -17.25
C ARG A 509 24.70 7.93 -16.01
N ASN A 510 24.20 8.29 -14.84
CA ASN A 510 24.92 8.18 -13.57
C ASN A 510 24.74 6.77 -13.00
N PRO A 511 25.82 5.96 -12.86
CA PRO A 511 25.71 4.59 -12.37
C PRO A 511 25.08 4.45 -10.99
N LEU A 512 25.23 5.46 -10.11
CA LEU A 512 24.61 5.46 -8.79
C LEU A 512 23.08 5.45 -8.91
N TYR A 513 22.54 6.29 -9.79
CA TYR A 513 21.10 6.35 -10.01
C TYR A 513 20.60 5.15 -10.85
N GLN A 514 21.40 4.70 -11.82
CA GLN A 514 21.08 3.53 -12.62
C GLN A 514 20.90 2.27 -11.75
N GLU A 515 21.79 2.04 -10.77
CA GLU A 515 21.66 0.94 -9.84
C GLU A 515 20.43 1.09 -8.96
N LEU A 516 20.25 2.23 -8.31
CA LEU A 516 19.10 2.52 -7.45
C LEU A 516 17.77 2.35 -8.20
N TYR A 517 17.67 2.92 -9.40
CA TYR A 517 16.44 2.84 -10.20
C TYR A 517 16.14 1.39 -10.63
N ALA A 518 17.15 0.62 -11.06
CA ALA A 518 16.96 -0.79 -11.41
C ALA A 518 16.46 -1.61 -10.20
N ARG A 519 17.03 -1.40 -9.00
CA ARG A 519 16.59 -2.09 -7.77
C ARG A 519 15.18 -1.67 -7.34
N TRP A 520 14.83 -0.39 -7.49
CA TRP A 520 13.48 0.08 -7.20
C TRP A 520 12.44 -0.48 -8.18
N MET A 521 12.78 -0.58 -9.48
CA MET A 521 11.94 -1.24 -10.47
C MET A 521 11.71 -2.73 -10.16
N GLN A 522 12.72 -3.43 -9.64
CA GLN A 522 12.61 -4.82 -9.20
C GLN A 522 11.66 -4.96 -8.00
N TYR A 523 11.73 -4.06 -7.02
CA TYR A 523 10.73 -3.98 -5.95
C TYR A 523 9.32 -3.72 -6.51
N GLY A 524 9.20 -2.83 -7.48
CA GLY A 524 7.95 -2.48 -8.14
C GLY A 524 7.20 -3.64 -8.79
N ILE A 525 7.88 -4.73 -9.19
CA ILE A 525 7.25 -5.96 -9.69
C ILE A 525 6.20 -6.48 -8.70
N PHE A 526 6.48 -6.33 -7.41
CA PHE A 526 5.70 -6.88 -6.30
C PHE A 526 4.89 -5.81 -5.54
N CYS A 527 4.75 -4.61 -6.10
CA CYS A 527 3.75 -3.64 -5.66
C CYS A 527 2.40 -3.91 -6.34
N PRO A 528 1.26 -3.72 -5.68
CA PRO A 528 -0.05 -3.82 -6.33
C PRO A 528 -0.14 -2.99 -7.62
N MET A 529 0.34 -1.76 -7.60
CA MET A 529 0.50 -0.91 -8.78
C MET A 529 2.00 -0.73 -9.10
N MET A 530 2.42 -1.03 -10.33
CA MET A 530 3.79 -0.82 -10.81
C MET A 530 3.85 0.46 -11.64
N ARG A 531 4.19 1.58 -11.01
CA ARG A 531 4.22 2.92 -11.62
C ARG A 531 5.63 3.52 -11.54
N SER A 532 6.25 3.76 -12.68
CA SER A 532 7.46 4.59 -12.76
C SER A 532 7.05 6.06 -12.79
N HIS A 533 7.56 6.86 -11.85
CA HIS A 533 7.25 8.29 -11.71
C HIS A 533 8.39 9.02 -11.00
N GLY A 534 8.49 10.32 -11.25
CA GLY A 534 9.38 11.24 -10.56
C GLY A 534 9.61 12.53 -11.33
N THR A 535 10.22 13.51 -10.67
CA THR A 535 10.58 14.80 -11.23
C THR A 535 12.06 14.86 -11.65
N GLU A 536 12.45 15.88 -12.41
CA GLU A 536 13.82 16.33 -12.73
C GLU A 536 14.66 15.38 -13.59
N VAL A 537 14.32 14.11 -13.66
CA VAL A 537 15.04 13.08 -14.43
C VAL A 537 14.02 12.20 -15.14
N PRO A 538 14.18 11.90 -16.44
CA PRO A 538 13.30 10.98 -17.14
C PRO A 538 13.28 9.59 -16.50
N ARG A 539 12.12 8.95 -16.51
CA ARG A 539 11.94 7.57 -16.02
C ARG A 539 11.71 6.57 -17.14
N GLU A 540 11.61 7.02 -18.39
CA GLU A 540 11.45 6.15 -19.55
C GLU A 540 12.70 5.29 -19.76
N LEU A 541 12.47 3.96 -19.89
CA LEU A 541 13.56 2.97 -19.92
C LEU A 541 14.64 3.25 -20.97
N TYR A 542 14.25 3.78 -22.13
CA TYR A 542 15.18 4.06 -23.26
C TYR A 542 16.17 5.21 -22.98
N HIS A 543 16.01 5.97 -21.91
CA HIS A 543 17.02 6.93 -21.45
C HIS A 543 18.18 6.27 -20.67
N TYR A 544 17.99 5.03 -20.22
CA TYR A 544 18.96 4.27 -19.43
C TYR A 544 19.78 3.27 -20.26
N GLY A 545 19.66 3.32 -21.58
CA GLY A 545 20.36 2.43 -22.50
C GLY A 545 19.49 1.83 -23.58
N GLN A 546 19.98 0.75 -24.18
CA GLN A 546 19.31 -0.01 -25.21
C GLN A 546 19.43 -1.52 -24.97
N ALA A 547 18.69 -2.32 -25.72
CA ALA A 547 18.73 -3.78 -25.62
C ALA A 547 20.17 -4.32 -25.73
N GLY A 548 20.56 -5.18 -24.79
CA GLY A 548 21.90 -5.70 -24.63
C GLY A 548 22.78 -4.92 -23.65
N GLU A 549 22.32 -3.75 -23.14
CA GLU A 549 23.01 -3.01 -22.08
C GLU A 549 22.46 -3.39 -20.70
N PRO A 550 23.33 -3.65 -19.70
CA PRO A 550 22.91 -4.27 -18.43
C PRO A 550 21.79 -3.54 -17.69
N VAL A 551 21.82 -2.20 -17.66
CA VAL A 551 20.83 -1.40 -16.95
C VAL A 551 19.47 -1.45 -17.66
N TYR A 552 19.47 -1.26 -18.99
CA TYR A 552 18.24 -1.36 -19.77
C TYR A 552 17.62 -2.77 -19.68
N ASP A 553 18.45 -3.79 -19.80
CA ASP A 553 17.98 -5.19 -19.74
C ASP A 553 17.43 -5.54 -18.35
N ALA A 554 18.01 -5.00 -17.27
CA ALA A 554 17.49 -5.16 -15.90
C ALA A 554 16.11 -4.48 -15.74
N LEU A 555 15.95 -3.25 -16.24
CA LEU A 555 14.68 -2.52 -16.22
C LEU A 555 13.59 -3.22 -17.05
N LEU A 556 13.92 -3.60 -18.29
CA LEU A 556 13.01 -4.33 -19.17
C LEU A 556 12.64 -5.70 -18.60
N GLY A 557 13.61 -6.41 -18.01
CA GLY A 557 13.41 -7.70 -17.34
C GLY A 557 12.41 -7.59 -16.20
N ALA A 558 12.49 -6.53 -15.38
CA ALA A 558 11.54 -6.26 -14.30
C ALA A 558 10.12 -6.05 -14.86
N VAL A 559 9.96 -5.24 -15.91
CA VAL A 559 8.64 -5.03 -16.55
C VAL A 559 8.10 -6.34 -17.14
N LYS A 560 8.91 -7.10 -17.88
CA LYS A 560 8.48 -8.39 -18.47
C LYS A 560 8.09 -9.39 -17.41
N MET A 561 8.80 -9.46 -16.29
CA MET A 561 8.46 -10.34 -15.17
C MET A 561 7.09 -9.99 -14.57
N ARG A 562 6.75 -8.69 -14.46
CA ARG A 562 5.42 -8.23 -14.04
C ARG A 562 4.32 -8.81 -14.92
N TYR A 563 4.48 -8.76 -16.24
CA TYR A 563 3.48 -9.29 -17.17
C TYR A 563 3.42 -10.82 -17.17
N ALA A 564 4.54 -11.49 -17.01
CA ALA A 564 4.58 -12.96 -16.85
C ALA A 564 3.81 -13.41 -15.60
N LEU A 565 3.86 -12.65 -14.51
CA LEU A 565 3.14 -12.92 -13.28
C LEU A 565 1.67 -12.42 -13.29
N LEU A 566 1.19 -11.78 -14.35
CA LEU A 566 -0.13 -11.15 -14.37
C LEU A 566 -1.30 -12.13 -14.07
N PRO A 567 -1.31 -13.41 -14.55
CA PRO A 567 -2.36 -14.36 -14.16
C PRO A 567 -2.34 -14.68 -12.65
N TYR A 568 -1.17 -14.73 -12.03
CA TYR A 568 -1.01 -14.89 -10.59
C TYR A 568 -1.51 -13.65 -9.84
N ILE A 569 -1.10 -12.46 -10.28
CA ILE A 569 -1.47 -11.18 -9.65
C ILE A 569 -2.98 -10.95 -9.72
N TYR A 570 -3.62 -11.25 -10.86
CA TYR A 570 -5.07 -11.06 -11.00
C TYR A 570 -5.88 -12.06 -10.17
N ALA A 571 -5.36 -13.28 -10.00
CA ALA A 571 -5.94 -14.24 -9.06
C ALA A 571 -5.80 -13.76 -7.59
N LEU A 572 -4.66 -13.13 -7.21
CA LEU A 572 -4.51 -12.48 -5.91
C LEU A 572 -5.48 -11.30 -5.74
N ALA A 573 -5.71 -10.50 -6.79
CA ALA A 573 -6.68 -9.41 -6.76
C ALA A 573 -8.09 -9.90 -6.42
N HIS A 574 -8.47 -11.03 -6.99
CA HIS A 574 -9.73 -11.69 -6.63
C HIS A 574 -9.72 -12.19 -5.17
N GLU A 575 -8.62 -12.78 -4.68
CA GLU A 575 -8.49 -13.19 -3.28
C GLU A 575 -8.62 -11.99 -2.33
N VAL A 576 -8.03 -10.85 -2.67
CA VAL A 576 -8.14 -9.59 -1.91
C VAL A 576 -9.59 -9.14 -1.81
N SER A 577 -10.32 -9.16 -2.92
CA SER A 577 -11.71 -8.70 -2.99
C SER A 577 -12.69 -9.69 -2.35
N ALA A 578 -12.59 -10.98 -2.71
CA ALA A 578 -13.56 -12.00 -2.34
C ALA A 578 -13.29 -12.66 -0.97
N SER A 579 -12.03 -12.72 -0.55
CA SER A 579 -11.59 -13.50 0.62
C SER A 579 -10.79 -12.69 1.64
N ASN A 580 -10.73 -11.37 1.49
CA ASN A 580 -9.99 -10.44 2.35
C ASN A 580 -8.48 -10.75 2.44
N GLY A 581 -7.87 -11.25 1.37
CA GLY A 581 -6.43 -11.42 1.24
C GLY A 581 -5.68 -10.09 1.15
N THR A 582 -4.36 -10.16 1.01
CA THR A 582 -3.54 -8.98 0.71
C THR A 582 -2.39 -9.38 -0.21
N PHE A 583 -1.91 -8.44 -1.06
CA PHE A 583 -0.83 -8.69 -2.02
C PHE A 583 0.51 -8.83 -1.32
N GLN A 584 0.97 -7.76 -0.67
CA GLN A 584 2.17 -7.74 0.14
C GLN A 584 1.82 -8.19 1.56
N ARG A 585 2.63 -9.09 2.11
CA ARG A 585 2.38 -9.75 3.40
C ARG A 585 3.65 -9.71 4.23
N ALA A 586 3.60 -9.11 5.41
CA ALA A 586 4.68 -9.20 6.37
C ALA A 586 4.94 -10.69 6.73
N LEU A 587 6.20 -11.06 6.90
CA LEU A 587 6.57 -12.48 7.13
C LEU A 587 5.86 -13.07 8.36
N MET A 588 5.62 -12.26 9.39
CA MET A 588 4.88 -12.66 10.59
C MET A 588 3.43 -13.12 10.32
N MET A 589 2.83 -12.74 9.19
CA MET A 589 1.48 -13.18 8.82
C MET A 589 1.42 -14.66 8.48
N ASP A 590 2.46 -15.19 7.84
CA ASP A 590 2.53 -16.56 7.35
C ASP A 590 3.43 -17.47 8.21
N PHE A 591 4.35 -16.87 8.99
CA PHE A 591 5.38 -17.59 9.79
C PHE A 591 5.41 -17.11 11.24
N LYS A 592 4.25 -16.85 11.84
CA LYS A 592 4.11 -16.34 13.22
C LYS A 592 4.90 -17.13 14.28
N ALA A 593 5.09 -18.45 14.08
CA ALA A 593 5.81 -19.31 15.01
C ALA A 593 7.33 -19.14 14.94
N ASP A 594 7.85 -18.45 13.94
CA ASP A 594 9.27 -18.13 13.78
C ASP A 594 9.51 -16.71 14.28
N GLU A 595 10.03 -16.56 15.49
CA GLU A 595 10.24 -15.24 16.10
C GLU A 595 11.25 -14.38 15.34
N ASN A 596 12.15 -14.99 14.55
CA ASN A 596 13.16 -14.26 13.77
C ASN A 596 12.52 -13.36 12.70
N VAL A 597 11.29 -13.69 12.24
CA VAL A 597 10.63 -12.92 11.18
C VAL A 597 9.74 -11.78 11.69
N TRP A 598 9.62 -11.59 13.00
CA TRP A 598 8.66 -10.62 13.56
C TRP A 598 9.00 -9.17 13.25
N ASP A 599 10.29 -8.86 13.03
CA ASP A 599 10.77 -7.50 12.74
C ASP A 599 11.61 -7.42 11.44
N ILE A 600 11.59 -8.45 10.57
CA ILE A 600 12.22 -8.35 9.23
C ILE A 600 11.47 -7.30 8.43
N ASN A 601 12.21 -6.30 7.94
CA ASN A 601 11.69 -5.10 7.30
C ASN A 601 12.14 -4.92 5.84
N ASP A 602 12.91 -5.86 5.29
CA ASP A 602 13.45 -5.85 3.92
C ASP A 602 13.06 -7.09 3.10
N GLU A 603 12.28 -8.00 3.69
CA GLU A 603 11.73 -9.19 3.05
C GLU A 603 10.22 -9.29 3.30
N PHE A 604 9.48 -9.83 2.33
CA PHE A 604 8.04 -10.02 2.46
C PHE A 604 7.51 -11.14 1.54
N MET A 605 6.30 -11.64 1.85
CA MET A 605 5.59 -12.53 0.93
C MET A 605 4.75 -11.71 -0.07
N PHE A 606 4.75 -12.09 -1.34
CA PHE A 606 3.80 -11.63 -2.34
C PHE A 606 2.78 -12.73 -2.63
N GLY A 607 1.55 -12.53 -2.17
CA GLY A 607 0.62 -13.63 -1.91
C GLY A 607 1.23 -14.59 -0.88
N ARG A 608 0.85 -15.88 -0.95
CA ARG A 608 1.34 -16.89 0.01
C ARG A 608 2.49 -17.75 -0.52
N SER A 609 2.90 -17.52 -1.76
CA SER A 609 3.80 -18.41 -2.50
C SER A 609 5.19 -17.84 -2.74
N LEU A 610 5.31 -16.53 -2.91
CA LEU A 610 6.54 -15.86 -3.32
C LEU A 610 7.15 -15.08 -2.15
N LEU A 611 8.35 -15.45 -1.71
CA LEU A 611 9.18 -14.66 -0.79
C LEU A 611 10.06 -13.74 -1.64
N VAL A 612 9.90 -12.45 -1.44
CA VAL A 612 10.61 -11.37 -2.14
C VAL A 612 11.62 -10.76 -1.18
N ALA A 613 12.88 -10.75 -1.56
CA ALA A 613 13.97 -10.11 -0.82
C ALA A 613 14.65 -9.08 -1.73
N PRO A 614 14.10 -7.88 -1.90
CA PRO A 614 14.68 -6.88 -2.79
C PRO A 614 16.09 -6.49 -2.35
N VAL A 615 16.99 -6.27 -3.31
CA VAL A 615 18.30 -5.68 -3.00
C VAL A 615 18.07 -4.19 -2.66
N VAL A 616 18.22 -3.85 -1.40
CA VAL A 616 17.94 -2.50 -0.85
C VAL A 616 19.18 -1.73 -0.39
N ASN A 617 20.36 -2.26 -0.74
CA ASN A 617 21.65 -1.63 -0.51
C ASN A 617 22.47 -1.65 -1.80
N ALA A 618 23.31 -0.64 -2.00
CA ALA A 618 24.19 -0.56 -3.17
C ALA A 618 25.20 -1.72 -3.18
N GLN A 619 25.33 -2.41 -4.30
CA GLN A 619 26.28 -3.52 -4.49
C GLN A 619 27.44 -3.14 -5.42
N TYR A 620 27.23 -2.20 -6.32
CA TYR A 620 28.17 -1.81 -7.38
C TYR A 620 28.72 -0.41 -7.21
N THR A 621 27.98 0.46 -6.54
CA THR A 621 28.29 1.88 -6.43
C THR A 621 28.32 2.31 -4.95
N PRO A 622 28.91 3.46 -4.62
CA PRO A 622 28.73 4.07 -3.30
C PRO A 622 27.25 4.35 -3.01
N GLU A 623 26.80 4.13 -1.79
CA GLU A 623 25.42 4.26 -1.38
C GLU A 623 24.90 5.72 -1.42
N ARG A 624 25.78 6.70 -1.23
CA ARG A 624 25.42 8.12 -1.22
C ARG A 624 25.92 8.85 -2.45
N ALA A 625 25.01 9.54 -3.11
CA ALA A 625 25.36 10.53 -4.11
C ALA A 625 26.00 11.76 -3.46
N VAL A 626 27.04 12.32 -4.10
CA VAL A 626 27.45 13.69 -3.86
C VAL A 626 26.65 14.56 -4.83
N PRO A 627 25.80 15.47 -4.35
CA PRO A 627 24.92 16.24 -5.22
C PRO A 627 25.69 16.94 -6.33
N PHE A 628 25.17 16.86 -7.56
CA PHE A 628 25.74 17.47 -8.78
C PHE A 628 27.21 17.06 -9.06
N SER A 629 27.54 15.81 -8.82
CA SER A 629 28.90 15.30 -9.00
C SER A 629 28.89 13.83 -9.44
N ARG A 630 29.82 13.46 -10.30
CA ARG A 630 30.18 12.07 -10.61
C ARG A 630 31.23 11.53 -9.63
N SER A 631 31.51 12.19 -8.52
CA SER A 631 32.57 11.83 -7.60
C SER A 631 32.42 10.42 -7.03
N GLY A 632 33.52 9.70 -7.01
CA GLY A 632 33.62 8.35 -6.45
C GLY A 632 33.54 7.22 -7.47
N LEU A 633 33.51 7.52 -8.79
CA LEU A 633 33.50 6.52 -9.85
C LEU A 633 34.71 6.71 -10.78
N ASP A 634 35.85 6.20 -10.38
CA ASP A 634 37.05 6.12 -11.21
C ASP A 634 36.97 4.85 -12.08
N GLY A 635 36.22 4.90 -13.18
CA GLY A 635 36.08 3.79 -14.14
C GLY A 635 34.65 3.39 -14.45
N ALA A 636 34.48 2.47 -15.40
CA ALA A 636 33.19 1.88 -15.77
C ALA A 636 32.73 0.88 -14.68
N VAL A 637 31.47 0.98 -14.26
CA VAL A 637 30.85 0.02 -13.35
C VAL A 637 30.45 -1.23 -14.14
N ASP A 638 30.90 -2.40 -13.69
CA ASP A 638 30.49 -3.68 -14.26
C ASP A 638 29.24 -4.22 -13.54
N PHE A 639 28.08 -3.88 -14.05
CA PHE A 639 26.78 -4.34 -13.54
C PHE A 639 26.49 -5.83 -13.82
N THR A 640 27.35 -6.52 -14.57
CA THR A 640 27.23 -7.97 -14.84
C THR A 640 28.00 -8.80 -13.82
N ALA A 641 28.89 -8.18 -13.04
CA ALA A 641 29.65 -8.88 -12.01
C ALA A 641 28.72 -9.47 -10.94
N GLU A 642 29.01 -10.72 -10.56
CA GLU A 642 28.28 -11.37 -9.49
C GLU A 642 28.60 -10.76 -8.12
N LYS A 643 27.58 -10.64 -7.28
CA LYS A 643 27.64 -10.13 -5.90
C LYS A 643 26.94 -11.09 -4.96
N ASP A 644 27.50 -11.30 -3.79
CA ASP A 644 26.85 -12.05 -2.73
C ASP A 644 25.71 -11.25 -2.13
N PHE A 645 24.58 -11.93 -1.89
CA PHE A 645 23.40 -11.38 -1.27
C PHE A 645 22.86 -12.36 -0.22
N SER A 646 22.70 -11.92 1.02
CA SER A 646 22.20 -12.73 2.13
C SER A 646 20.77 -12.36 2.46
N LEU A 647 19.94 -13.37 2.77
CA LEU A 647 18.53 -13.22 3.16
C LEU A 647 18.13 -14.34 4.13
N TYR A 648 17.04 -14.11 4.89
CA TYR A 648 16.51 -15.11 5.80
C TYR A 648 15.39 -15.93 5.13
N LEU A 649 15.47 -17.23 5.16
CA LEU A 649 14.39 -18.11 4.72
C LEU A 649 13.58 -18.58 5.91
N PRO A 650 12.29 -18.14 6.06
CA PRO A 650 11.44 -18.51 7.20
C PRO A 650 11.32 -20.00 7.45
N ALA A 651 11.29 -20.38 8.72
CA ALA A 651 11.22 -21.77 9.17
C ALA A 651 9.87 -22.45 8.85
N GLY A 652 9.86 -23.79 8.92
CA GLY A 652 8.65 -24.60 8.78
C GLY A 652 8.29 -24.99 7.35
N THR A 653 9.10 -24.62 6.38
CA THR A 653 8.92 -24.99 4.97
C THR A 653 10.25 -25.06 4.25
N ARG A 654 10.23 -25.55 3.01
CA ARG A 654 11.34 -25.49 2.06
C ARG A 654 11.11 -24.40 1.04
N TRP A 655 12.19 -23.90 0.46
CA TRP A 655 12.19 -22.80 -0.48
C TRP A 655 12.93 -23.16 -1.76
N TYR A 656 12.48 -22.65 -2.88
CA TYR A 656 13.15 -22.79 -4.17
C TYR A 656 13.58 -21.41 -4.66
N ASP A 657 14.84 -21.23 -4.95
CA ASP A 657 15.31 -20.06 -5.68
C ASP A 657 14.65 -20.03 -7.06
N TRP A 658 13.93 -18.95 -7.34
CA TRP A 658 13.24 -18.75 -8.61
C TRP A 658 14.17 -18.80 -9.82
N ASN A 659 15.40 -18.26 -9.69
CA ASN A 659 16.33 -18.10 -10.79
C ASN A 659 17.07 -19.40 -11.13
N THR A 660 17.38 -20.21 -10.13
CA THR A 660 18.22 -21.43 -10.29
C THR A 660 17.45 -22.73 -10.11
N GLY A 661 16.26 -22.69 -9.49
CA GLY A 661 15.52 -23.88 -9.07
C GLY A 661 16.16 -24.63 -7.90
N THR A 662 17.22 -24.10 -7.30
CA THR A 662 17.89 -24.72 -6.14
C THR A 662 16.98 -24.70 -4.92
N ARG A 663 16.93 -25.81 -4.20
CA ARG A 663 16.09 -25.98 -3.02
C ARG A 663 16.87 -25.76 -1.74
N TYR A 664 16.30 -25.00 -0.81
CA TYR A 664 16.83 -24.68 0.51
C TYR A 664 15.87 -25.12 1.62
N GLU A 665 16.42 -25.49 2.78
CA GLU A 665 15.61 -25.65 4.00
C GLU A 665 15.42 -24.27 4.66
N GLY A 666 14.20 -24.00 5.20
CA GLY A 666 13.93 -22.76 5.94
C GLY A 666 14.47 -22.80 7.36
N GLY A 667 14.45 -21.64 8.04
CA GLY A 667 14.91 -21.44 9.42
C GLY A 667 16.36 -20.97 9.52
N SER A 668 16.93 -20.41 8.43
CA SER A 668 18.31 -19.93 8.43
C SER A 668 18.53 -18.84 7.38
N GLU A 669 19.58 -18.06 7.59
CA GLU A 669 20.13 -17.17 6.58
C GLU A 669 20.84 -17.97 5.48
N VAL A 670 20.66 -17.54 4.23
CA VAL A 670 21.31 -18.11 3.06
C VAL A 670 21.96 -16.99 2.25
N THR A 671 23.08 -17.31 1.57
CA THR A 671 23.74 -16.39 0.65
C THR A 671 23.61 -16.93 -0.77
N VAL A 672 23.16 -16.04 -1.68
CA VAL A 672 23.00 -16.34 -3.11
C VAL A 672 23.79 -15.34 -3.94
N SER A 673 24.14 -15.73 -5.18
CA SER A 673 24.81 -14.83 -6.12
C SER A 673 23.77 -14.03 -6.91
N THR A 674 23.98 -12.72 -7.06
CA THR A 674 23.13 -11.80 -7.80
C THR A 674 23.93 -10.96 -8.79
N THR A 675 23.31 -10.57 -9.89
CA THR A 675 23.77 -9.49 -10.77
C THR A 675 22.74 -8.34 -10.72
N LEU A 676 22.97 -7.24 -11.42
CA LEU A 676 21.97 -6.16 -11.50
C LEU A 676 20.62 -6.66 -12.07
N ALA A 677 20.64 -7.63 -12.97
CA ALA A 677 19.43 -8.21 -13.57
C ALA A 677 18.71 -9.23 -12.64
N THR A 678 19.35 -9.69 -11.58
CA THR A 678 18.79 -10.73 -10.70
C THR A 678 17.82 -10.12 -9.69
N VAL A 679 16.62 -10.68 -9.63
CA VAL A 679 15.64 -10.40 -8.57
C VAL A 679 15.72 -11.54 -7.55
N PRO A 680 16.19 -11.32 -6.31
CA PRO A 680 16.16 -12.36 -5.27
C PRO A 680 14.72 -12.71 -4.93
N LEU A 681 14.30 -13.89 -5.39
CA LEU A 681 12.92 -14.37 -5.27
C LEU A 681 12.94 -15.85 -4.95
N PHE A 682 12.21 -16.25 -3.93
CA PHE A 682 12.09 -17.63 -3.51
C PHE A 682 10.64 -18.09 -3.55
N VAL A 683 10.43 -19.34 -3.92
CA VAL A 683 9.10 -19.93 -3.98
C VAL A 683 8.96 -20.96 -2.88
N ARG A 684 7.90 -20.82 -2.10
CA ARG A 684 7.55 -21.76 -1.04
C ARG A 684 7.25 -23.14 -1.63
N ALA A 685 7.80 -24.21 -1.08
CA ALA A 685 7.43 -25.57 -1.45
C ALA A 685 5.91 -25.80 -1.24
N GLY A 686 5.27 -26.51 -2.18
CA GLY A 686 3.81 -26.63 -2.20
C GLY A 686 3.12 -25.39 -2.78
N SER A 687 3.73 -24.73 -3.78
CA SER A 687 3.13 -23.61 -4.50
C SER A 687 2.85 -23.96 -5.96
N ILE A 688 1.82 -23.33 -6.52
CA ILE A 688 1.45 -23.38 -7.94
C ILE A 688 1.45 -21.93 -8.47
N ILE A 689 2.27 -21.65 -9.48
CA ILE A 689 2.41 -20.33 -10.08
C ILE A 689 2.07 -20.39 -11.56
N PRO A 690 0.98 -19.76 -12.02
CA PRO A 690 0.71 -19.60 -13.45
C PRO A 690 1.61 -18.52 -14.03
N ILE A 691 2.16 -18.77 -15.20
CA ILE A 691 3.00 -17.85 -15.97
C ILE A 691 2.28 -17.52 -17.28
N GLY A 692 2.05 -16.23 -17.50
CA GLY A 692 1.40 -15.69 -18.70
C GLY A 692 2.33 -15.59 -19.91
N PRO A 693 1.75 -15.25 -21.07
CA PRO A 693 2.48 -15.05 -22.31
C PRO A 693 3.34 -13.76 -22.30
N ASP A 694 4.37 -13.72 -23.16
CA ASP A 694 5.07 -12.46 -23.45
C ASP A 694 4.17 -11.53 -24.26
N VAL A 695 3.91 -10.33 -23.72
CA VAL A 695 2.94 -9.36 -24.26
C VAL A 695 3.48 -7.93 -24.15
N GLN A 696 2.89 -7.01 -24.91
CA GLN A 696 3.14 -5.57 -24.83
C GLN A 696 2.10 -4.81 -23.98
N TYR A 697 0.96 -5.42 -23.70
CA TYR A 697 -0.09 -4.91 -22.80
C TYR A 697 -0.94 -6.07 -22.29
N SER A 698 -1.61 -5.89 -21.18
CA SER A 698 -2.27 -6.96 -20.40
C SER A 698 -3.32 -7.78 -21.18
N THR A 699 -3.95 -7.19 -22.19
CA THR A 699 -5.01 -7.80 -22.98
C THR A 699 -4.59 -8.18 -24.41
N GLU A 700 -3.26 -8.14 -24.73
CA GLU A 700 -2.77 -8.43 -26.09
C GLU A 700 -3.03 -9.86 -26.52
N LYS A 701 -2.83 -10.80 -25.62
CA LYS A 701 -3.04 -12.22 -25.87
C LYS A 701 -3.97 -12.84 -24.84
N PRO A 702 -4.86 -13.72 -25.24
CA PRO A 702 -5.65 -14.49 -24.27
C PRO A 702 -4.74 -15.44 -23.47
N TRP A 703 -5.20 -15.86 -22.30
CA TRP A 703 -4.51 -16.85 -21.46
C TRP A 703 -4.84 -18.28 -21.90
N ASP A 704 -4.70 -18.56 -23.19
CA ASP A 704 -5.03 -19.84 -23.82
C ASP A 704 -3.86 -20.85 -23.79
N ASP A 705 -2.64 -20.39 -23.47
CA ASP A 705 -1.44 -21.21 -23.28
C ASP A 705 -0.66 -20.71 -22.04
N LEU A 706 -1.05 -21.19 -20.84
CA LEU A 706 -0.39 -20.84 -19.58
C LEU A 706 0.63 -21.93 -19.18
N GLU A 707 1.81 -21.53 -18.72
CA GLU A 707 2.68 -22.41 -17.97
C GLU A 707 2.23 -22.47 -16.50
N ILE A 708 2.03 -23.69 -15.98
CA ILE A 708 1.68 -23.94 -14.58
C ILE A 708 2.89 -24.57 -13.89
N ARG A 709 3.63 -23.74 -13.14
CA ARG A 709 4.80 -24.19 -12.38
C ARG A 709 4.38 -24.70 -11.01
N ILE A 710 4.75 -25.94 -10.69
CA ILE A 710 4.49 -26.58 -9.40
C ILE A 710 5.82 -26.76 -8.69
N TYR A 711 5.96 -26.17 -7.53
CA TYR A 711 7.15 -26.31 -6.66
C TYR A 711 6.87 -27.41 -5.64
N ALA A 712 7.48 -28.57 -5.87
CA ALA A 712 7.21 -29.80 -5.13
C ALA A 712 7.63 -29.73 -3.65
N GLY A 713 7.28 -30.76 -2.87
CA GLY A 713 7.68 -30.90 -1.46
C GLY A 713 6.58 -30.68 -0.43
N ALA A 714 5.41 -30.25 -0.89
CA ALA A 714 4.16 -30.25 -0.14
C ALA A 714 2.96 -30.24 -1.10
N ASN A 715 1.78 -30.58 -0.60
CA ASN A 715 0.53 -30.40 -1.35
C ASN A 715 0.28 -28.92 -1.63
N ALA A 716 -0.29 -28.62 -2.80
CA ALA A 716 -0.53 -27.24 -3.23
C ALA A 716 -1.95 -27.06 -3.78
N THR A 717 -2.46 -25.85 -3.60
CA THR A 717 -3.72 -25.39 -4.22
C THR A 717 -3.52 -24.02 -4.81
N PHE A 718 -4.16 -23.76 -5.95
CA PHE A 718 -4.23 -22.44 -6.57
C PHE A 718 -5.56 -22.31 -7.32
N THR A 719 -6.17 -21.14 -7.29
CA THR A 719 -7.39 -20.83 -8.04
C THR A 719 -7.09 -19.76 -9.08
N LEU A 720 -7.10 -20.14 -10.36
CA LEU A 720 -7.03 -19.18 -11.46
C LEU A 720 -8.39 -18.48 -11.60
N TYR A 721 -8.38 -17.17 -11.60
CA TYR A 721 -9.54 -16.31 -11.76
C TYR A 721 -9.50 -15.58 -13.08
N GLU A 722 -10.66 -15.45 -13.74
CA GLU A 722 -10.83 -14.68 -14.96
C GLU A 722 -12.24 -14.07 -15.03
N ASP A 723 -12.32 -12.83 -15.53
CA ASP A 723 -13.55 -12.11 -15.84
C ASP A 723 -13.37 -11.25 -17.11
N GLY A 724 -14.22 -10.26 -17.33
CA GLY A 724 -14.11 -9.35 -18.47
C GLY A 724 -12.88 -8.41 -18.44
N GLY A 725 -12.10 -8.41 -17.38
CA GLY A 725 -10.92 -7.54 -17.20
C GLY A 725 -11.26 -6.10 -16.78
N ASP A 726 -12.48 -5.65 -17.03
CA ASP A 726 -13.02 -4.35 -16.62
C ASP A 726 -14.55 -4.44 -16.42
N GLY A 727 -15.21 -3.36 -15.98
CA GLY A 727 -16.63 -3.33 -15.68
C GLY A 727 -17.00 -4.07 -14.40
N TYR A 728 -18.29 -4.06 -14.06
CA TYR A 728 -18.81 -4.54 -12.77
C TYR A 728 -19.66 -5.81 -12.87
N ASP A 729 -19.64 -6.50 -13.99
CA ASP A 729 -20.43 -7.75 -14.15
C ASP A 729 -19.89 -8.88 -13.26
N TYR A 730 -18.62 -8.81 -12.81
CA TYR A 730 -18.08 -9.73 -11.82
C TYR A 730 -18.85 -9.67 -10.48
N GLU A 731 -19.36 -8.52 -10.06
CA GLU A 731 -20.20 -8.39 -8.86
C GLU A 731 -21.54 -9.15 -9.00
N LYS A 732 -21.97 -9.41 -10.23
CA LYS A 732 -23.17 -10.19 -10.58
C LYS A 732 -22.87 -11.67 -10.87
N GLY A 733 -21.61 -12.09 -10.64
CA GLY A 733 -21.15 -13.46 -10.85
C GLY A 733 -20.66 -13.78 -12.26
N ALA A 734 -20.44 -12.76 -13.12
CA ALA A 734 -19.86 -12.96 -14.45
C ALA A 734 -18.32 -13.07 -14.37
N PHE A 735 -17.87 -14.20 -13.88
CA PHE A 735 -16.45 -14.60 -13.81
C PHE A 735 -16.33 -16.11 -13.85
N SER A 736 -15.12 -16.62 -14.03
CA SER A 736 -14.84 -18.05 -13.92
C SER A 736 -13.62 -18.32 -13.04
N THR A 737 -13.65 -19.49 -12.38
CA THR A 737 -12.53 -20.01 -11.62
C THR A 737 -12.16 -21.43 -12.03
N ILE A 738 -10.85 -21.72 -11.99
CA ILE A 738 -10.30 -23.06 -12.20
C ILE A 738 -9.39 -23.39 -11.03
N ASP A 739 -9.75 -24.43 -10.25
CA ASP A 739 -8.96 -24.86 -9.10
C ASP A 739 -7.89 -25.87 -9.55
N PHE A 740 -6.65 -25.63 -9.21
CA PHE A 740 -5.52 -26.53 -9.34
C PHE A 740 -5.20 -27.15 -7.98
N ASN A 741 -5.09 -28.46 -7.90
CA ASN A 741 -4.78 -29.18 -6.67
C ASN A 741 -3.67 -30.20 -6.93
N TRP A 742 -2.52 -29.99 -6.32
CA TRP A 742 -1.37 -30.86 -6.39
C TRP A 742 -1.30 -31.78 -5.17
N ASP A 743 -1.21 -33.08 -5.41
CA ASP A 743 -0.85 -34.09 -4.42
C ASP A 743 0.61 -34.46 -4.62
N ASP A 744 1.45 -34.04 -3.67
CA ASP A 744 2.90 -34.22 -3.77
C ASP A 744 3.34 -35.69 -3.62
N HIS A 745 2.59 -36.44 -2.81
CA HIS A 745 2.89 -37.88 -2.58
C HIS A 745 2.62 -38.72 -3.84
N SER A 746 1.48 -38.54 -4.45
CA SER A 746 1.11 -39.25 -5.68
C SER A 746 1.66 -38.60 -6.95
N ARG A 747 2.30 -37.45 -6.87
CA ARG A 747 2.78 -36.64 -8.01
C ARG A 747 1.67 -36.42 -9.04
N THR A 748 0.50 -36.02 -8.57
CA THR A 748 -0.68 -35.86 -9.41
C THR A 748 -1.27 -34.45 -9.26
N LEU A 749 -1.42 -33.74 -10.38
CA LEU A 749 -2.16 -32.49 -10.46
C LEU A 749 -3.60 -32.80 -10.89
N ARG A 750 -4.58 -32.40 -10.08
CA ARG A 750 -5.98 -32.29 -10.49
C ARG A 750 -6.26 -30.84 -10.93
N ILE A 751 -6.66 -30.67 -12.19
CA ILE A 751 -7.26 -29.44 -12.66
C ILE A 751 -8.78 -29.66 -12.58
N ALA A 752 -9.47 -28.93 -11.72
CA ALA A 752 -10.89 -29.13 -11.45
C ALA A 752 -11.77 -28.66 -12.63
N ALA A 753 -13.02 -29.06 -12.64
CA ALA A 753 -13.98 -28.48 -13.58
C ALA A 753 -14.12 -26.97 -13.33
N ARG A 754 -14.14 -26.20 -14.42
CA ARG A 754 -14.33 -24.75 -14.37
C ARG A 754 -15.67 -24.40 -13.73
N LYS A 755 -15.69 -23.39 -12.87
CA LYS A 755 -16.89 -22.84 -12.23
C LYS A 755 -17.15 -21.46 -12.80
N GLY A 756 -18.42 -21.12 -13.01
CA GLY A 756 -18.83 -19.82 -13.53
C GLY A 756 -18.60 -19.62 -15.02
N SER A 757 -18.96 -18.46 -15.51
CA SER A 757 -18.82 -18.03 -16.90
C SER A 757 -18.95 -16.53 -17.04
N PHE A 758 -18.37 -15.96 -18.10
CA PHE A 758 -18.49 -14.55 -18.45
C PHE A 758 -18.43 -14.38 -19.99
N PRO A 759 -18.90 -13.26 -20.54
CA PRO A 759 -18.81 -12.97 -21.96
C PRO A 759 -17.35 -12.95 -22.44
N GLY A 760 -17.02 -13.65 -23.54
CA GLY A 760 -15.65 -13.74 -24.06
C GLY A 760 -14.77 -14.82 -23.43
N MET A 761 -15.27 -15.57 -22.45
CA MET A 761 -14.52 -16.65 -21.79
C MET A 761 -14.02 -17.72 -22.77
N LEU A 762 -12.76 -18.12 -22.63
CA LEU A 762 -12.14 -19.19 -23.39
C LEU A 762 -12.89 -20.52 -23.19
N LYS A 763 -13.27 -21.20 -24.25
CA LYS A 763 -13.93 -22.51 -24.17
C LYS A 763 -12.94 -23.63 -23.89
N SER A 764 -11.76 -23.56 -24.49
CA SER A 764 -10.66 -24.52 -24.31
C SER A 764 -9.32 -23.75 -24.25
N ARG A 765 -8.32 -24.38 -23.65
CA ARG A 765 -6.95 -23.85 -23.55
C ARG A 765 -5.95 -24.98 -23.32
N GLN A 766 -4.67 -24.67 -23.46
CA GLN A 766 -3.57 -25.53 -23.07
C GLN A 766 -3.00 -25.10 -21.73
N PHE A 767 -2.56 -26.09 -20.93
CA PHE A 767 -1.71 -25.86 -19.77
C PHE A 767 -0.40 -26.64 -19.96
N ARG A 768 0.72 -25.92 -19.93
CA ARG A 768 2.06 -26.50 -19.87
C ARG A 768 2.45 -26.67 -18.41
N VAL A 769 2.29 -27.88 -17.88
CA VAL A 769 2.54 -28.17 -16.46
C VAL A 769 4.00 -28.54 -16.28
N THR A 770 4.73 -27.80 -15.45
CA THR A 770 6.14 -27.98 -15.11
C THR A 770 6.27 -28.21 -13.61
N VAL A 771 6.84 -29.36 -13.21
CA VAL A 771 7.14 -29.64 -11.79
C VAL A 771 8.61 -29.36 -11.51
N ILE A 772 8.88 -28.47 -10.58
CA ILE A 772 10.22 -28.08 -10.14
C ILE A 772 10.53 -28.84 -8.86
N SER A 773 11.58 -29.69 -8.93
CA SER A 773 12.05 -30.56 -7.83
C SER A 773 13.55 -30.43 -7.63
N GLY A 774 14.15 -29.29 -7.92
CA GLY A 774 15.57 -29.02 -8.07
C GLY A 774 16.51 -29.59 -6.99
N PRO A 775 17.81 -29.58 -7.23
CA PRO A 775 18.81 -30.11 -6.29
C PRO A 775 18.75 -29.36 -4.96
N SER A 776 19.05 -30.07 -3.86
CA SER A 776 19.26 -29.43 -2.57
C SER A 776 20.54 -28.60 -2.60
N ALA A 777 20.52 -27.38 -2.05
CA ALA A 777 21.73 -26.62 -1.84
C ALA A 777 22.72 -27.46 -1.03
N SER A 778 23.91 -27.72 -1.58
CA SER A 778 25.00 -28.31 -0.79
C SER A 778 25.48 -27.27 0.20
N SER A 779 25.63 -27.63 1.48
CA SER A 779 26.30 -26.78 2.46
C SER A 779 27.69 -26.41 1.94
N ARG A 780 27.82 -25.21 1.34
CA ARG A 780 29.15 -24.64 1.10
C ARG A 780 29.70 -24.24 2.47
N SER A 781 30.59 -25.08 3.01
CA SER A 781 31.43 -24.72 4.13
C SER A 781 32.17 -23.43 3.79
N VAL A 782 32.14 -22.48 4.72
CA VAL A 782 32.98 -21.28 4.73
C VAL A 782 34.43 -21.71 4.44
N LYS A 783 34.95 -21.45 3.25
CA LYS A 783 36.35 -21.55 2.97
C LYS A 783 37.04 -20.32 3.57
N THR A 784 37.76 -20.52 4.65
CA THR A 784 38.84 -19.64 5.10
C THR A 784 39.86 -19.51 3.95
N ALA A 785 40.18 -18.26 3.67
CA ALA A 785 41.22 -17.92 2.69
C ALA A 785 42.53 -18.58 3.04
N GLN A 786 43.02 -19.42 2.14
CA GLN A 786 44.49 -19.61 1.87
C GLN A 786 44.66 -20.45 0.62
N ASP A 787 45.52 -19.89 -0.23
CA ASP A 787 46.40 -20.45 -1.24
C ASP A 787 45.95 -20.42 -2.71
N ASP A 788 46.79 -19.66 -3.41
CA ASP A 788 46.95 -19.43 -4.84
C ASP A 788 47.24 -20.69 -5.68
N SER A 789 46.88 -20.52 -6.90
CA SER A 789 47.54 -20.88 -8.18
C SER A 789 46.68 -21.75 -9.11
N ASP A 790 46.49 -21.20 -10.28
CA ASP A 790 46.62 -21.70 -11.62
C ASP A 790 45.42 -21.55 -12.58
N GLN A 791 45.63 -20.59 -13.48
CA GLN A 791 45.29 -20.55 -14.92
C GLN A 791 43.83 -20.63 -15.41
N PRO A 792 43.48 -19.77 -16.39
CA PRO A 792 42.14 -19.67 -16.94
C PRO A 792 41.89 -20.68 -18.05
N GLN A 793 40.71 -21.31 -18.04
CA GLN A 793 40.21 -22.02 -19.22
C GLN A 793 38.93 -21.33 -19.69
N ASP A 794 38.96 -20.87 -20.95
CA ASP A 794 37.83 -20.47 -21.75
C ASP A 794 36.72 -21.53 -21.70
N GLY A 795 35.52 -21.14 -21.24
CA GLY A 795 34.37 -22.02 -21.21
C GLY A 795 33.07 -21.24 -21.31
N LYS A 796 32.52 -21.21 -22.52
CA LYS A 796 31.10 -20.88 -22.75
C LYS A 796 30.27 -21.67 -21.75
N ALA A 797 29.52 -20.98 -20.89
CA ALA A 797 28.56 -21.60 -20.00
C ALA A 797 27.37 -22.14 -20.83
N GLN A 798 27.47 -23.41 -21.17
CA GLN A 798 26.30 -24.22 -21.48
C GLN A 798 25.62 -24.54 -20.15
N LEU A 799 24.33 -24.18 -20.05
CA LEU A 799 23.43 -24.67 -19.01
C LEU A 799 23.55 -26.19 -18.95
N GLN A 800 24.22 -26.70 -17.92
CA GLN A 800 24.24 -28.13 -17.66
C GLN A 800 22.88 -28.56 -17.13
N ASP A 801 22.20 -29.41 -17.89
CA ASP A 801 20.96 -30.14 -17.53
C ASP A 801 21.16 -30.99 -16.26
N GLY A 802 20.99 -30.36 -15.10
CA GLY A 802 20.85 -31.03 -13.81
C GLY A 802 19.45 -30.85 -13.21
N ASN A 803 18.55 -30.14 -13.88
CA ASN A 803 17.23 -29.81 -13.39
C ASN A 803 16.26 -30.96 -13.71
N THR A 804 15.88 -31.76 -12.72
CA THR A 804 14.83 -32.80 -12.84
C THR A 804 13.46 -32.11 -12.89
N SER A 805 13.14 -31.42 -14.00
CA SER A 805 11.79 -30.91 -14.27
C SER A 805 11.05 -31.92 -15.15
N SER A 806 9.89 -32.41 -14.69
CA SER A 806 8.95 -33.09 -15.55
C SER A 806 7.98 -32.09 -16.14
N GLN A 807 7.86 -32.05 -17.45
CA GLN A 807 6.93 -31.16 -18.16
C GLN A 807 5.89 -31.96 -18.93
N ARG A 808 4.63 -31.49 -18.89
CA ARG A 808 3.54 -32.09 -19.67
C ARG A 808 2.56 -31.03 -20.13
N THR A 809 2.21 -31.04 -21.42
CA THR A 809 1.15 -30.21 -21.99
C THR A 809 -0.16 -30.97 -21.94
N VAL A 810 -1.22 -30.30 -21.51
CA VAL A 810 -2.57 -30.85 -21.42
C VAL A 810 -3.60 -29.90 -22.00
N GLU A 811 -4.53 -30.43 -22.78
CA GLU A 811 -5.72 -29.72 -23.26
C GLU A 811 -6.78 -29.69 -22.16
N TYR A 812 -7.38 -28.52 -21.96
CA TYR A 812 -8.43 -28.30 -20.98
C TYR A 812 -9.66 -27.65 -21.62
N ASP A 813 -10.78 -28.32 -21.54
CA ASP A 813 -12.07 -27.91 -22.13
C ASP A 813 -13.13 -27.51 -21.09
N GLY A 814 -12.71 -27.28 -19.85
CA GLY A 814 -13.59 -26.95 -18.71
C GLY A 814 -13.99 -28.13 -17.85
N ARG A 815 -13.69 -29.38 -18.26
CA ARG A 815 -13.92 -30.58 -17.46
C ARG A 815 -12.74 -30.92 -16.57
N SER A 816 -13.00 -31.62 -15.46
CA SER A 816 -11.91 -32.01 -14.54
C SER A 816 -11.00 -33.04 -15.19
N ILE A 817 -9.70 -32.84 -15.08
CA ILE A 817 -8.64 -33.75 -15.57
C ILE A 817 -7.59 -34.03 -14.47
N PHE A 818 -6.93 -35.17 -14.58
CA PHE A 818 -5.83 -35.56 -13.73
C PHE A 818 -4.56 -35.73 -14.56
N VAL A 819 -3.49 -35.13 -14.12
CA VAL A 819 -2.19 -35.12 -14.79
C VAL A 819 -1.18 -35.75 -13.84
N LYS A 820 -0.65 -36.93 -14.15
CA LYS A 820 0.41 -37.56 -13.38
C LYS A 820 1.77 -37.14 -13.96
N LEU A 821 2.70 -36.69 -13.08
CA LEU A 821 3.97 -36.07 -13.43
C LEU A 821 5.14 -36.77 -12.72
#